data_032ba4c7d48bebe7f226c0e6599f5e98
#
_entry.id   032ba4c7d48bebe7f226c0e6599f5e98
#
_cell.length_a   1.000
_cell.length_b   1.000
_cell.length_c   1.000
_cell.angle_alpha   90.00
_cell.angle_beta   90.00
_cell.angle_gamma   90.00
#
_symmetry.space_group_name_H-M   'P 1'
#
loop_
_entity.id
_entity.type
_entity.pdbx_description
1 polymer ?
#
loop_
_entity_poly.entity_id
_entity_poly.type
_entity_poly.pdbx_seq_one_letter_code
_entity_poly.pdbx_strand_id
1 'polypeptide(L)'
;MSKQVEHTPKEYIQIKGARVNNLKNIDVDIPKNKLVVITGMSGSGKSSLAFDTLYAEGQRRYVESLSSYARQFMGRMNKPEVDYIKGIAPAIAIEQRVITSNPRSTVGTSTEIYDYLKLLYARIGKTISPVSGREVTKDSVSSVVDFALNLEEGTTVTLLAPLIPSHGRKLKEELSLLLQKGFVRVVYGDSMQKIEAIIDDKAIVNKDLQDGEVLIVVDRVRIEQDDDTVNRLSDSVQTGFFEGKGELYMEENGQRHHFSHKFELDGITFEEPTPNFFSFNNPYGACRRCEGYGKIIGIDPDLVIPDKSRSVYDGAIAPWRGEKMGEWLQVLVKSSLKFDFPIHRAYMDLTAAQKELLWTGNKYFAGLTQFFEELEAQTYKIQYRVMLSRYRGKTDCPDCRGTRLRKDATYVKVGGKSITDIVLMPLEEALEFFKTLPLVGNELVIAKRLLAEINNRLQFLCDVGLSYLTLNRLSNTLSGGESQRINLATSLGSSLVGSIYVLDEPSIGLHPRDTQRLISVLKSLRDVGNTVVVVEHEQEMMEAADYLIDIGPEAGINGGEMVFAGTYQQILKDTKSLTGQYLSGKSQIEVPKKRRPWSNSVTIKGAHENNLKGIDVQFPLNTFTVVTGVSGSGKTSLVKRILYPALQKSIGNYSGEQTGVYDAIEGDITQIEQVEMVDQNPIGRSSRSNPVTYVKAWDEIRALYANQAPAKAAGLKPAAFSFNVEGGRCDVCQGEGEVKIEMQFMADIVLPCEACGGKRFKQFVLDVHYKNKSVADVLELSVDEAIVFFADQPKILAKLQPLQDVGLGYVKLGQSSSTLSGGEAQRIKLASFLIKGNNSKKTLFIFDEPTTGLHFQDIKKLLKSFDALIALGNSILVIEHNMDMIKSADWVIDIGPEGGNKGGKLVFAGLPEELIHCKDSYTGQFLKAHLKD
;
A
#
# COMPACT_ATOMS: atom_id res chain seq x y z
N MET A 1 50.42 -6.60 16.50
CA MET A 1 50.16 -5.42 15.65
C MET A 1 50.01 -5.90 14.21
N SER A 2 48.76 -6.10 13.78
CA SER A 2 48.47 -6.40 12.36
C SER A 2 48.70 -5.12 11.57
N LYS A 3 49.55 -5.18 10.51
CA LYS A 3 49.70 -4.10 9.56
C LYS A 3 48.32 -3.68 9.04
N GLN A 4 47.87 -2.47 9.39
CA GLN A 4 46.71 -1.86 8.75
C GLN A 4 47.01 -1.73 7.27
N VAL A 5 46.28 -2.45 6.45
CA VAL A 5 46.29 -2.28 5.00
C VAL A 5 45.66 -0.91 4.73
N GLU A 6 46.44 0.04 4.24
CA GLU A 6 45.90 1.34 3.81
C GLU A 6 45.06 1.12 2.55
N HIS A 7 43.74 1.14 2.72
CA HIS A 7 42.77 1.09 1.63
C HIS A 7 42.75 2.44 0.88
N THR A 8 42.61 2.43 -0.42
CA THR A 8 42.53 3.67 -1.22
C THR A 8 41.10 4.18 -1.34
N PRO A 9 40.83 5.51 -1.36
CA PRO A 9 39.50 6.08 -1.57
C PRO A 9 38.87 5.75 -2.94
N LYS A 10 39.64 5.19 -3.87
CA LYS A 10 39.11 4.70 -5.16
C LYS A 10 38.34 3.41 -4.99
N GLU A 11 38.78 2.52 -4.10
CA GLU A 11 38.22 1.18 -3.89
C GLU A 11 37.29 1.10 -2.66
N TYR A 12 37.50 1.98 -1.69
CA TYR A 12 36.76 1.99 -0.44
C TYR A 12 36.15 3.35 -0.13
N ILE A 13 35.01 3.32 0.60
CA ILE A 13 34.49 4.48 1.31
C ILE A 13 35.10 4.43 2.70
N GLN A 14 35.90 5.44 3.04
CA GLN A 14 36.62 5.51 4.33
C GLN A 14 35.89 6.43 5.29
N ILE A 15 35.35 5.88 6.35
CA ILE A 15 34.74 6.62 7.47
C ILE A 15 35.72 6.59 8.65
N LYS A 16 36.09 7.74 9.16
CA LYS A 16 37.03 7.86 10.29
C LYS A 16 36.41 8.67 11.41
N GLY A 17 36.50 8.14 12.62
CA GLY A 17 36.06 8.79 13.84
C GLY A 17 34.56 8.97 13.93
N ALA A 18 33.73 7.98 13.53
CA ALA A 18 32.27 8.08 13.63
C ALA A 18 31.81 8.02 15.09
N ARG A 19 31.05 9.06 15.51
CA ARG A 19 30.59 9.26 16.91
C ARG A 19 29.10 9.55 16.99
N VAL A 20 28.37 9.34 15.88
CA VAL A 20 26.93 9.62 15.82
C VAL A 20 26.17 8.67 16.76
N ASN A 21 25.29 9.21 17.58
CA ASN A 21 24.48 8.49 18.60
C ASN A 21 25.35 7.68 19.57
N ASN A 22 25.26 6.34 19.52
CA ASN A 22 26.02 5.45 20.39
C ASN A 22 27.34 4.94 19.79
N LEU A 23 27.74 5.39 18.59
CA LEU A 23 29.02 4.98 17.98
C LEU A 23 30.23 5.51 18.77
N LYS A 24 31.16 4.64 19.07
CA LYS A 24 32.34 4.91 19.94
C LYS A 24 33.58 5.24 19.15
N ASN A 25 33.55 6.33 18.35
CA ASN A 25 34.69 6.80 17.59
C ASN A 25 35.27 5.71 16.65
N ILE A 26 34.40 5.06 15.89
CA ILE A 26 34.80 3.92 15.07
C ILE A 26 35.34 4.34 13.69
N ASP A 27 36.29 3.55 13.20
CA ASP A 27 36.86 3.62 11.87
C ASP A 27 36.31 2.48 11.02
N VAL A 28 35.70 2.78 9.86
CA VAL A 28 35.10 1.78 8.99
C VAL A 28 35.48 2.02 7.52
N ASP A 29 35.96 0.99 6.85
CA ASP A 29 36.26 1.01 5.42
C ASP A 29 35.25 0.10 4.69
N ILE A 30 34.38 0.70 3.84
CA ILE A 30 33.32 0.01 3.09
C ILE A 30 33.77 -0.17 1.65
N PRO A 31 33.91 -1.42 1.14
CA PRO A 31 34.32 -1.66 -0.26
C PRO A 31 33.26 -1.18 -1.24
N LYS A 32 33.69 -0.50 -2.32
CA LYS A 32 32.80 -0.02 -3.38
C LYS A 32 32.38 -1.15 -4.33
N ASN A 33 31.23 -0.97 -4.98
CA ASN A 33 30.69 -1.92 -5.96
C ASN A 33 30.52 -3.34 -5.37
N LYS A 34 30.14 -3.41 -4.10
CA LYS A 34 29.92 -4.63 -3.35
C LYS A 34 28.57 -4.60 -2.64
N LEU A 35 28.05 -5.79 -2.36
CA LEU A 35 26.94 -5.99 -1.42
C LEU A 35 27.51 -6.10 -0.02
N VAL A 36 27.32 -5.06 0.79
CA VAL A 36 27.82 -4.95 2.15
C VAL A 36 26.66 -5.07 3.13
N VAL A 37 26.75 -5.99 4.07
CA VAL A 37 25.74 -6.15 5.11
C VAL A 37 26.30 -5.64 6.45
N ILE A 38 25.56 -4.72 7.08
CA ILE A 38 25.82 -4.22 8.43
C ILE A 38 24.91 -4.98 9.38
N THR A 39 25.47 -5.73 10.30
CA THR A 39 24.76 -6.57 11.26
C THR A 39 25.14 -6.26 12.71
N GLY A 40 24.54 -6.95 13.68
CA GLY A 40 24.72 -6.79 15.11
C GLY A 40 23.42 -6.73 15.89
N MET A 41 23.46 -6.67 17.21
CA MET A 41 22.26 -6.65 18.06
C MET A 41 21.35 -5.44 17.77
N SER A 42 20.06 -5.55 18.11
CA SER A 42 19.14 -4.40 18.09
C SER A 42 19.67 -3.29 19.02
N GLY A 43 19.73 -2.03 18.54
CA GLY A 43 20.28 -0.91 19.30
C GLY A 43 21.81 -0.87 19.38
N SER A 44 22.56 -1.70 18.63
CA SER A 44 24.03 -1.67 18.64
C SER A 44 24.67 -0.49 17.90
N GLY A 45 23.91 0.24 17.04
CA GLY A 45 24.42 1.39 16.27
C GLY A 45 24.48 1.15 14.76
N LYS A 46 23.88 0.08 14.24
CA LYS A 46 23.84 -0.22 12.79
C LYS A 46 23.24 0.90 11.96
N SER A 47 22.04 1.35 12.33
CA SER A 47 21.34 2.44 11.64
C SER A 47 22.09 3.77 11.79
N SER A 48 22.75 3.99 12.92
CA SER A 48 23.61 5.17 13.15
C SER A 48 24.80 5.21 12.17
N LEU A 49 25.40 4.05 11.85
CA LEU A 49 26.45 3.97 10.86
C LEU A 49 25.91 4.10 9.42
N ALA A 50 24.83 3.36 9.09
CA ALA A 50 24.30 3.26 7.72
C ALA A 50 23.56 4.54 7.31
N PHE A 51 22.62 5.02 8.13
CA PHE A 51 21.73 6.13 7.80
C PHE A 51 22.22 7.46 8.34
N ASP A 52 22.49 7.56 9.65
CA ASP A 52 22.84 8.82 10.29
C ASP A 52 24.29 9.26 9.97
N THR A 53 25.13 8.35 9.47
CA THR A 53 26.53 8.64 9.08
C THR A 53 26.74 8.58 7.58
N LEU A 54 26.64 7.39 6.96
CA LEU A 54 26.98 7.19 5.56
C LEU A 54 25.98 7.87 4.63
N TYR A 55 24.68 7.57 4.78
CA TYR A 55 23.63 8.15 3.93
C TYR A 55 23.54 9.67 4.15
N ALA A 56 23.53 10.13 5.40
CA ALA A 56 23.41 11.55 5.71
C ALA A 56 24.53 12.38 5.06
N GLU A 57 25.78 11.91 5.09
CA GLU A 57 26.90 12.61 4.42
C GLU A 57 26.79 12.53 2.88
N GLY A 58 26.38 11.38 2.33
CA GLY A 58 26.19 11.23 0.88
C GLY A 58 25.12 12.18 0.35
N GLN A 59 23.99 12.27 1.06
CA GLN A 59 22.89 13.18 0.74
C GLN A 59 23.32 14.65 0.92
N ARG A 60 24.01 14.98 2.00
CA ARG A 60 24.54 16.33 2.25
C ARG A 60 25.42 16.82 1.11
N ARG A 61 26.38 16.00 0.66
CA ARG A 61 27.27 16.34 -0.46
C ARG A 61 26.53 16.48 -1.78
N TYR A 62 25.54 15.63 -2.03
CA TYR A 62 24.68 15.73 -3.21
C TYR A 62 23.93 17.07 -3.21
N VAL A 63 23.29 17.43 -2.09
CA VAL A 63 22.57 18.71 -1.96
C VAL A 63 23.51 19.91 -2.09
N GLU A 64 24.73 19.83 -1.55
CA GLU A 64 25.74 20.89 -1.70
C GLU A 64 26.20 21.08 -3.17
N SER A 65 26.12 20.04 -4.00
CA SER A 65 26.43 20.12 -5.43
C SER A 65 25.33 20.79 -6.27
N LEU A 66 24.12 20.93 -5.73
CA LEU A 66 22.98 21.56 -6.40
C LEU A 66 23.13 23.10 -6.46
N SER A 67 22.33 23.74 -7.30
CA SER A 67 22.28 25.19 -7.41
C SER A 67 21.93 25.88 -6.08
N SER A 68 22.36 27.14 -5.89
CA SER A 68 22.04 27.92 -4.71
C SER A 68 20.53 28.05 -4.46
N TYR A 69 19.74 28.11 -5.55
CA TYR A 69 18.29 28.14 -5.49
C TYR A 69 17.71 26.83 -4.90
N ALA A 70 18.12 25.68 -5.40
CA ALA A 70 17.67 24.37 -4.90
C ALA A 70 18.05 24.16 -3.42
N ARG A 71 19.28 24.58 -3.03
CA ARG A 71 19.75 24.50 -1.64
C ARG A 71 18.92 25.35 -0.66
N GLN A 72 18.36 26.46 -1.12
CA GLN A 72 17.52 27.34 -0.30
C GLN A 72 16.19 26.66 0.11
N PHE A 73 15.65 25.78 -0.75
CA PHE A 73 14.45 25.00 -0.47
C PHE A 73 14.71 23.75 0.37
N MET A 74 15.89 23.13 0.27
CA MET A 74 16.20 21.87 0.95
C MET A 74 16.75 22.05 2.37
N GLY A 75 17.02 23.31 2.80
CA GLY A 75 17.55 23.62 4.11
C GLY A 75 19.03 23.21 4.31
N ARG A 76 19.60 23.58 5.46
CA ARG A 76 20.95 23.12 5.86
C ARG A 76 20.87 21.73 6.49
N MET A 77 21.52 20.74 5.85
CA MET A 77 21.70 19.43 6.44
C MET A 77 22.86 19.47 7.44
N ASN A 78 22.64 18.91 8.62
CA ASN A 78 23.68 18.78 9.62
C ASN A 78 24.77 17.80 9.14
N LYS A 79 26.02 18.17 9.34
CA LYS A 79 27.13 17.26 9.11
C LYS A 79 27.14 16.19 10.20
N PRO A 80 27.25 14.89 9.86
CA PRO A 80 27.37 13.84 10.87
C PRO A 80 28.66 14.04 11.71
N GLU A 81 28.64 13.59 12.94
CA GLU A 81 29.77 13.66 13.87
C GLU A 81 30.84 12.62 13.48
N VAL A 82 31.70 13.01 12.55
CA VAL A 82 32.83 12.22 12.05
C VAL A 82 34.05 13.10 11.84
N ASP A 83 35.23 12.53 11.91
CA ASP A 83 36.44 13.25 11.56
C ASP A 83 36.46 13.55 10.06
N TYR A 84 36.31 12.53 9.23
CA TYR A 84 36.10 12.68 7.80
C TYR A 84 35.47 11.43 7.14
N ILE A 85 34.87 11.64 5.96
CA ILE A 85 34.46 10.56 5.06
C ILE A 85 35.05 10.82 3.68
N LYS A 86 35.80 9.87 3.13
CA LYS A 86 36.38 9.94 1.79
C LYS A 86 35.80 8.87 0.88
N GLY A 87 35.79 9.14 -0.43
CA GLY A 87 35.35 8.18 -1.45
C GLY A 87 33.82 8.02 -1.54
N ILE A 88 33.03 8.86 -0.88
CA ILE A 88 31.56 8.79 -0.91
C ILE A 88 31.00 9.25 -2.27
N ALA A 89 29.98 8.54 -2.75
CA ALA A 89 29.17 8.86 -3.93
C ALA A 89 27.75 9.34 -3.49
N PRO A 90 26.92 9.83 -4.41
CA PRO A 90 25.53 10.10 -4.09
C PRO A 90 24.84 8.89 -3.46
N ALA A 91 24.10 9.12 -2.37
CA ALA A 91 23.49 8.06 -1.61
C ALA A 91 21.95 8.13 -1.69
N ILE A 92 21.33 6.96 -1.84
CA ILE A 92 19.88 6.77 -1.90
C ILE A 92 19.50 5.86 -0.74
N ALA A 93 18.59 6.33 0.13
CA ALA A 93 18.03 5.49 1.19
C ALA A 93 16.71 4.87 0.75
N ILE A 94 16.54 3.61 1.10
CA ILE A 94 15.29 2.87 0.91
C ILE A 94 14.81 2.38 2.28
N GLU A 95 14.01 3.24 2.92
CA GLU A 95 13.47 3.01 4.26
C GLU A 95 12.08 2.34 4.21
N GLN A 96 11.65 1.79 5.35
CA GLN A 96 10.34 1.14 5.51
C GLN A 96 9.17 2.12 5.65
N ARG A 97 9.44 3.41 5.79
CA ARG A 97 8.38 4.40 6.02
C ARG A 97 7.51 4.59 4.78
N VAL A 98 6.20 4.45 4.95
CA VAL A 98 5.22 4.86 3.94
C VAL A 98 5.15 6.37 3.92
N ILE A 99 5.79 7.00 2.94
CA ILE A 99 5.95 8.48 2.86
C ILE A 99 4.70 9.17 2.30
N THR A 100 3.75 8.43 1.70
CA THR A 100 2.65 9.08 0.98
C THR A 100 1.37 9.17 1.80
N SER A 101 1.02 10.38 2.23
CA SER A 101 -0.31 10.73 2.71
C SER A 101 -1.33 10.98 1.57
N ASN A 102 -0.88 10.96 0.31
CA ASN A 102 -1.73 11.25 -0.85
C ASN A 102 -2.72 10.10 -1.10
N PRO A 103 -4.04 10.32 -0.94
CA PRO A 103 -5.06 9.28 -1.10
C PRO A 103 -5.25 8.82 -2.55
N ARG A 104 -4.63 9.49 -3.52
CA ARG A 104 -4.67 9.13 -4.95
C ARG A 104 -3.47 8.32 -5.41
N SER A 105 -2.41 8.21 -4.61
CA SER A 105 -1.21 7.44 -4.95
C SER A 105 -1.49 5.95 -4.95
N THR A 106 -1.06 5.25 -6.00
CA THR A 106 -1.22 3.82 -6.19
C THR A 106 0.12 3.15 -6.53
N VAL A 107 0.18 1.83 -6.44
CA VAL A 107 1.35 1.07 -6.91
C VAL A 107 1.70 1.47 -8.35
N GLY A 108 0.70 1.53 -9.25
CA GLY A 108 0.92 1.92 -10.65
C GLY A 108 1.51 3.31 -10.84
N THR A 109 1.09 4.30 -10.03
CA THR A 109 1.63 5.66 -10.11
C THR A 109 3.00 5.80 -9.43
N SER A 110 3.23 5.08 -8.32
CA SER A 110 4.51 5.11 -7.61
C SER A 110 5.64 4.42 -8.39
N THR A 111 5.30 3.47 -9.26
CA THR A 111 6.24 2.74 -10.12
C THR A 111 6.35 3.31 -11.53
N GLU A 112 5.64 4.39 -11.83
CA GLU A 112 5.53 5.02 -13.16
C GLU A 112 4.90 4.11 -14.25
N ILE A 113 4.56 2.86 -13.94
CA ILE A 113 3.94 1.94 -14.89
C ILE A 113 2.64 2.53 -15.44
N TYR A 114 1.87 3.21 -14.60
CA TYR A 114 0.62 3.83 -15.00
C TYR A 114 0.81 4.92 -16.07
N ASP A 115 1.92 5.64 -16.06
CA ASP A 115 2.23 6.66 -17.05
C ASP A 115 2.53 6.04 -18.42
N TYR A 116 3.24 4.93 -18.44
CA TYR A 116 3.46 4.16 -19.68
C TYR A 116 2.16 3.52 -20.19
N LEU A 117 1.28 3.03 -19.30
CA LEU A 117 -0.03 2.50 -19.68
C LEU A 117 -0.90 3.56 -20.34
N LYS A 118 -0.98 4.77 -19.78
CA LYS A 118 -1.72 5.90 -20.38
C LYS A 118 -1.24 6.18 -21.82
N LEU A 119 0.07 6.20 -22.03
CA LEU A 119 0.66 6.42 -23.34
C LEU A 119 0.36 5.26 -24.30
N LEU A 120 0.45 4.02 -23.83
CA LEU A 120 0.16 2.83 -24.64
C LEU A 120 -1.29 2.85 -25.14
N TYR A 121 -2.25 3.03 -24.22
CA TYR A 121 -3.68 3.05 -24.53
C TYR A 121 -4.08 4.25 -25.42
N ALA A 122 -3.42 5.40 -25.26
CA ALA A 122 -3.64 6.56 -26.10
C ALA A 122 -3.07 6.38 -27.52
N ARG A 123 -2.06 5.53 -27.73
CA ARG A 123 -1.39 5.38 -29.02
C ARG A 123 -1.92 4.22 -29.86
N ILE A 124 -2.23 3.09 -29.24
CA ILE A 124 -2.67 1.88 -29.92
C ILE A 124 -4.01 1.33 -29.41
N GLY A 125 -4.66 2.01 -28.49
CA GLY A 125 -5.96 1.60 -27.95
C GLY A 125 -7.07 1.75 -28.98
N LYS A 126 -7.90 0.72 -29.11
CA LYS A 126 -9.09 0.71 -29.99
C LYS A 126 -10.35 0.92 -29.16
N THR A 127 -11.12 1.92 -29.51
CA THR A 127 -12.42 2.17 -28.87
C THR A 127 -13.45 1.18 -29.41
N ILE A 128 -14.09 0.44 -28.53
CA ILE A 128 -15.08 -0.59 -28.87
C ILE A 128 -16.45 -0.13 -28.38
N SER A 129 -17.43 -0.10 -29.27
CA SER A 129 -18.81 0.23 -28.89
C SER A 129 -19.35 -0.78 -27.86
N PRO A 130 -19.93 -0.33 -26.74
CA PRO A 130 -20.55 -1.22 -25.75
C PRO A 130 -21.87 -1.83 -26.24
N VAL A 131 -22.43 -1.34 -27.34
CA VAL A 131 -23.70 -1.81 -27.92
C VAL A 131 -23.46 -2.93 -28.94
N SER A 132 -22.65 -2.64 -29.96
CA SER A 132 -22.42 -3.58 -31.08
C SER A 132 -21.15 -4.42 -30.93
N GLY A 133 -20.21 -4.03 -30.03
CA GLY A 133 -18.91 -4.68 -29.91
C GLY A 133 -17.95 -4.39 -31.07
N ARG A 134 -18.33 -3.51 -32.01
CA ARG A 134 -17.49 -3.11 -33.17
C ARG A 134 -16.53 -1.99 -32.78
N GLU A 135 -15.41 -1.91 -33.49
CA GLU A 135 -14.44 -0.82 -33.33
C GLU A 135 -15.05 0.49 -33.86
N VAL A 136 -14.90 1.56 -33.07
CA VAL A 136 -15.26 2.93 -33.42
C VAL A 136 -14.12 3.53 -34.22
N THR A 137 -14.38 3.86 -35.48
CA THR A 137 -13.39 4.51 -36.35
C THR A 137 -13.95 5.83 -36.85
N LYS A 138 -13.05 6.75 -37.18
CA LYS A 138 -13.39 7.97 -37.90
C LYS A 138 -12.68 7.95 -39.24
N ASP A 139 -13.36 8.47 -40.25
CA ASP A 139 -12.71 8.66 -41.53
C ASP A 139 -11.81 9.87 -41.53
N SER A 140 -10.60 9.72 -42.01
CA SER A 140 -9.66 10.81 -42.24
C SER A 140 -9.76 11.30 -43.68
N VAL A 141 -9.27 12.52 -43.94
CA VAL A 141 -9.14 12.99 -45.32
C VAL A 141 -8.37 11.97 -46.17
N SER A 142 -7.25 11.45 -45.64
CA SER A 142 -6.44 10.46 -46.36
C SER A 142 -7.20 9.17 -46.62
N SER A 143 -8.01 8.64 -45.68
CA SER A 143 -8.78 7.39 -45.91
C SER A 143 -9.85 7.55 -46.97
N VAL A 144 -10.48 8.72 -47.06
CA VAL A 144 -11.46 9.02 -48.08
C VAL A 144 -10.79 9.21 -49.46
N VAL A 145 -9.63 9.85 -49.51
CA VAL A 145 -8.83 9.98 -50.74
C VAL A 145 -8.31 8.62 -51.22
N ASP A 146 -7.77 7.78 -50.31
CA ASP A 146 -7.32 6.43 -50.62
C ASP A 146 -8.51 5.57 -51.17
N PHE A 147 -9.70 5.72 -50.56
CA PHE A 147 -10.88 5.04 -51.08
C PHE A 147 -11.19 5.49 -52.52
N ALA A 148 -11.15 6.80 -52.79
CA ALA A 148 -11.41 7.34 -54.12
C ALA A 148 -10.38 6.86 -55.17
N LEU A 149 -9.10 6.85 -54.80
CA LEU A 149 -8.00 6.41 -55.68
C LEU A 149 -8.00 4.88 -55.98
N ASN A 150 -8.68 4.08 -55.13
CA ASN A 150 -8.86 2.64 -55.36
C ASN A 150 -10.03 2.35 -56.33
N LEU A 151 -10.81 3.35 -56.75
CA LEU A 151 -11.82 3.21 -57.82
C LEU A 151 -11.15 3.10 -59.20
N GLU A 152 -11.93 2.64 -60.20
CA GLU A 152 -11.40 2.55 -61.57
C GLU A 152 -10.96 3.94 -62.10
N GLU A 153 -9.79 4.00 -62.70
CA GLU A 153 -9.27 5.23 -63.30
C GLU A 153 -10.24 5.78 -64.36
N GLY A 154 -10.49 7.08 -64.31
CA GLY A 154 -11.50 7.72 -65.18
C GLY A 154 -12.89 7.82 -64.58
N THR A 155 -13.16 7.14 -63.44
CA THR A 155 -14.44 7.24 -62.72
C THR A 155 -14.66 8.68 -62.24
N THR A 156 -15.89 9.17 -62.36
CA THR A 156 -16.24 10.51 -61.83
C THR A 156 -16.94 10.35 -60.50
N VAL A 157 -16.36 10.92 -59.46
CA VAL A 157 -16.97 10.99 -58.13
C VAL A 157 -17.50 12.37 -57.83
N THR A 158 -18.62 12.45 -57.12
CA THR A 158 -19.21 13.69 -56.63
C THR A 158 -19.12 13.70 -55.11
N LEU A 159 -18.49 14.72 -54.54
CA LEU A 159 -18.39 14.90 -53.08
C LEU A 159 -19.57 15.76 -52.62
N LEU A 160 -20.33 15.22 -51.65
CA LEU A 160 -21.56 15.82 -51.14
C LEU A 160 -21.46 15.97 -49.63
N ALA A 161 -21.76 17.17 -49.13
CA ALA A 161 -21.80 17.43 -47.70
C ALA A 161 -23.23 17.71 -47.22
N PRO A 162 -23.76 17.15 -46.16
CA PRO A 162 -25.09 17.45 -45.66
C PRO A 162 -25.16 18.92 -45.16
N LEU A 163 -26.19 19.62 -45.57
CA LEU A 163 -26.49 20.93 -45.06
C LEU A 163 -27.20 20.79 -43.71
N ILE A 164 -26.49 21.12 -42.60
CA ILE A 164 -27.05 21.02 -41.27
C ILE A 164 -27.63 22.39 -40.87
N PRO A 165 -28.93 22.42 -40.51
CA PRO A 165 -29.60 23.67 -40.21
C PRO A 165 -28.97 24.36 -38.99
N SER A 166 -28.88 25.71 -39.06
CA SER A 166 -28.54 26.54 -37.92
C SER A 166 -29.80 27.02 -37.21
N HIS A 167 -29.82 27.07 -35.89
CA HIS A 167 -31.01 27.43 -35.12
C HIS A 167 -31.62 28.78 -35.60
N GLY A 168 -32.89 28.75 -35.99
CA GLY A 168 -33.69 29.91 -36.36
C GLY A 168 -33.58 30.37 -37.81
N ARG A 169 -32.80 29.70 -38.68
CA ARG A 169 -32.68 30.04 -40.10
C ARG A 169 -33.59 29.19 -40.99
N LYS A 170 -34.14 29.84 -42.02
CA LYS A 170 -34.93 29.19 -43.05
C LYS A 170 -34.08 28.63 -44.18
N LEU A 171 -34.59 27.65 -44.93
CA LEU A 171 -33.87 27.01 -46.02
C LEU A 171 -33.35 28.04 -47.05
N LYS A 172 -34.11 29.05 -47.38
CA LYS A 172 -33.70 30.11 -48.26
C LYS A 172 -32.51 30.92 -47.78
N GLU A 173 -32.43 31.19 -46.47
CA GLU A 173 -31.33 31.92 -45.86
C GLU A 173 -30.04 31.10 -45.89
N GLU A 174 -30.12 29.84 -45.54
CA GLU A 174 -28.97 28.90 -45.58
C GLU A 174 -28.47 28.74 -47.03
N LEU A 175 -29.32 28.55 -48.01
CA LEU A 175 -28.95 28.47 -49.42
C LEU A 175 -28.30 29.77 -49.94
N SER A 176 -28.78 30.94 -49.48
CA SER A 176 -28.18 32.24 -49.85
C SER A 176 -26.78 32.40 -49.28
N LEU A 177 -26.53 31.90 -48.08
CA LEU A 177 -25.19 31.87 -47.47
C LEU A 177 -24.24 30.92 -48.22
N LEU A 178 -24.72 29.77 -48.69
CA LEU A 178 -23.94 28.84 -49.52
C LEU A 178 -23.48 29.49 -50.84
N LEU A 179 -24.35 30.28 -51.49
CA LEU A 179 -23.97 31.06 -52.67
C LEU A 179 -22.87 32.10 -52.37
N GLN A 180 -22.94 32.78 -51.22
CA GLN A 180 -21.90 33.71 -50.79
C GLN A 180 -20.56 33.03 -50.51
N LYS A 181 -20.57 31.76 -50.06
CA LYS A 181 -19.39 30.92 -49.88
C LYS A 181 -18.82 30.36 -51.16
N GLY A 182 -19.55 30.52 -52.32
CA GLY A 182 -19.10 30.07 -53.63
C GLY A 182 -19.66 28.71 -54.07
N PHE A 183 -20.57 28.09 -53.33
CA PHE A 183 -21.22 26.85 -53.72
C PHE A 183 -22.37 27.19 -54.70
N VAL A 184 -22.44 26.46 -55.82
CA VAL A 184 -23.39 26.77 -56.91
C VAL A 184 -24.50 25.72 -57.00
N ARG A 185 -24.26 24.50 -56.56
CA ARG A 185 -25.16 23.35 -56.69
C ARG A 185 -25.40 22.64 -55.39
N VAL A 186 -26.60 22.11 -55.24
CA VAL A 186 -27.02 21.21 -54.18
C VAL A 186 -27.82 20.05 -54.74
N VAL A 187 -27.87 18.95 -54.05
CA VAL A 187 -28.84 17.89 -54.27
C VAL A 187 -30.01 18.16 -53.33
N TYR A 188 -31.16 18.42 -53.87
CA TYR A 188 -32.42 18.69 -53.17
C TYR A 188 -33.48 17.68 -53.63
N GLY A 189 -33.97 16.84 -52.72
CA GLY A 189 -34.66 15.60 -53.09
C GLY A 189 -33.73 14.66 -53.85
N ASP A 190 -34.18 14.08 -54.96
CA ASP A 190 -33.38 13.08 -55.72
C ASP A 190 -32.63 13.71 -56.93
N SER A 191 -32.56 15.03 -57.00
CA SER A 191 -31.96 15.69 -58.17
C SER A 191 -30.95 16.79 -57.80
N MET A 192 -29.88 16.87 -58.61
CA MET A 192 -28.91 17.96 -58.54
C MET A 192 -29.46 19.24 -59.18
N GLN A 193 -29.54 20.30 -58.42
CA GLN A 193 -30.13 21.56 -58.86
C GLN A 193 -29.20 22.74 -58.58
N LYS A 194 -29.33 23.83 -59.29
CA LYS A 194 -28.64 25.07 -58.96
C LYS A 194 -29.30 25.73 -57.76
N ILE A 195 -28.51 26.29 -56.85
CA ILE A 195 -29.03 26.96 -55.66
C ILE A 195 -29.92 28.12 -56.02
N GLU A 196 -29.56 28.89 -57.05
CA GLU A 196 -30.36 30.07 -57.55
C GLU A 196 -31.78 29.63 -57.96
N ALA A 197 -31.91 28.48 -58.65
CA ALA A 197 -33.22 27.98 -59.10
C ALA A 197 -34.12 27.56 -57.91
N ILE A 198 -33.53 27.09 -56.82
CA ILE A 198 -34.25 26.71 -55.60
C ILE A 198 -34.66 27.96 -54.81
N ILE A 199 -33.80 28.98 -54.72
CA ILE A 199 -34.09 30.21 -54.00
C ILE A 199 -35.22 30.99 -54.62
N ASP A 200 -35.41 30.90 -55.99
CA ASP A 200 -36.46 31.59 -56.73
C ASP A 200 -37.84 30.89 -56.63
N ASP A 201 -37.89 29.66 -56.12
CA ASP A 201 -39.15 28.96 -55.88
C ASP A 201 -39.88 29.51 -54.66
N LYS A 202 -41.10 30.03 -54.92
CA LYS A 202 -41.95 30.60 -53.87
C LYS A 202 -42.37 29.59 -52.80
N ALA A 203 -42.34 28.30 -53.08
CA ALA A 203 -42.71 27.25 -52.13
C ALA A 203 -41.70 27.07 -50.94
N ILE A 204 -40.45 27.52 -51.11
CA ILE A 204 -39.41 27.33 -50.10
C ILE A 204 -39.17 28.53 -49.18
N VAL A 205 -39.82 29.66 -49.43
CA VAL A 205 -39.53 30.94 -48.74
C VAL A 205 -39.63 30.86 -47.23
N ASN A 206 -40.60 30.09 -46.75
CA ASN A 206 -40.81 29.84 -45.27
C ASN A 206 -40.54 28.42 -44.81
N LYS A 207 -39.92 27.59 -45.63
CA LYS A 207 -39.68 26.20 -45.35
C LYS A 207 -38.52 26.08 -44.33
N ASP A 208 -38.76 25.32 -43.29
CA ASP A 208 -37.71 24.91 -42.37
C ASP A 208 -36.85 23.79 -42.98
N LEU A 209 -35.52 23.88 -42.86
CA LEU A 209 -34.61 22.86 -43.32
C LEU A 209 -34.64 21.68 -42.36
N GLN A 210 -34.82 20.44 -42.90
CA GLN A 210 -34.67 19.21 -42.15
C GLN A 210 -33.26 18.64 -42.35
N ASP A 211 -32.74 17.96 -41.32
CA ASP A 211 -31.45 17.32 -41.40
C ASP A 211 -31.38 16.31 -42.57
N GLY A 212 -30.35 16.44 -43.42
CA GLY A 212 -30.14 15.57 -44.56
C GLY A 212 -31.03 15.82 -45.78
N GLU A 213 -31.93 16.82 -45.73
CA GLU A 213 -32.84 17.14 -46.86
C GLU A 213 -32.06 17.76 -48.03
N VAL A 214 -30.97 18.47 -47.76
CA VAL A 214 -30.14 19.12 -48.78
C VAL A 214 -28.71 18.67 -48.65
N LEU A 215 -28.07 18.24 -49.72
CA LEU A 215 -26.65 17.94 -49.78
C LEU A 215 -25.94 18.99 -50.65
N ILE A 216 -24.89 19.59 -50.09
CA ILE A 216 -24.06 20.59 -50.82
C ILE A 216 -23.17 19.78 -51.78
N VAL A 217 -23.13 20.15 -53.04
CA VAL A 217 -22.15 19.63 -54.00
C VAL A 217 -20.85 20.37 -53.79
N VAL A 218 -19.89 19.73 -53.14
CA VAL A 218 -18.59 20.31 -52.81
C VAL A 218 -17.70 20.36 -54.05
N ASP A 219 -17.52 19.19 -54.68
CA ASP A 219 -16.72 19.06 -55.90
C ASP A 219 -17.17 17.87 -56.73
N ARG A 220 -16.79 17.84 -58.02
CA ARG A 220 -16.94 16.74 -58.91
C ARG A 220 -15.63 16.47 -59.60
N VAL A 221 -14.98 15.38 -59.22
CA VAL A 221 -13.62 15.05 -59.62
C VAL A 221 -13.59 13.75 -60.42
N ARG A 222 -12.84 13.78 -61.52
CA ARG A 222 -12.51 12.57 -62.28
C ARG A 222 -11.25 11.98 -61.63
N ILE A 223 -11.27 10.68 -61.31
CA ILE A 223 -10.16 9.98 -60.68
C ILE A 223 -9.05 9.75 -61.71
N GLU A 224 -7.89 10.34 -61.42
CA GLU A 224 -6.64 10.13 -62.15
C GLU A 224 -5.55 9.90 -61.10
N GLN A 225 -4.54 9.08 -61.44
CA GLN A 225 -3.45 8.74 -60.47
C GLN A 225 -2.30 9.76 -60.59
N ASP A 226 -2.61 11.02 -60.40
CA ASP A 226 -1.61 12.09 -60.38
C ASP A 226 -1.69 12.94 -59.11
N ASP A 227 -0.60 13.67 -58.81
CA ASP A 227 -0.49 14.47 -57.60
C ASP A 227 -1.54 15.62 -57.57
N ASP A 228 -1.94 16.14 -58.70
CA ASP A 228 -2.95 17.20 -58.79
C ASP A 228 -4.33 16.70 -58.38
N THR A 229 -4.73 15.51 -58.79
CA THR A 229 -5.98 14.87 -58.40
C THR A 229 -5.97 14.56 -56.91
N VAL A 230 -4.86 14.06 -56.34
CA VAL A 230 -4.71 13.79 -54.93
C VAL A 230 -4.85 15.08 -54.09
N ASN A 231 -4.17 16.16 -54.47
CA ASN A 231 -4.26 17.43 -53.78
C ASN A 231 -5.70 18.01 -53.86
N ARG A 232 -6.32 18.02 -55.05
CA ARG A 232 -7.69 18.50 -55.24
C ARG A 232 -8.69 17.70 -54.43
N LEU A 233 -8.61 16.36 -54.43
CA LEU A 233 -9.46 15.51 -53.61
C LEU A 233 -9.29 15.78 -52.13
N SER A 234 -8.06 15.95 -51.66
CA SER A 234 -7.74 16.28 -50.25
C SER A 234 -8.41 17.59 -49.82
N ASP A 235 -8.28 18.65 -50.62
CA ASP A 235 -8.89 19.95 -50.34
C ASP A 235 -10.42 19.89 -50.38
N SER A 236 -10.98 19.15 -51.34
CA SER A 236 -12.41 18.98 -51.48
C SER A 236 -13.02 18.12 -50.36
N VAL A 237 -12.36 17.03 -49.93
CA VAL A 237 -12.79 16.22 -48.84
C VAL A 237 -12.72 17.04 -47.52
N GLN A 238 -11.65 17.80 -47.30
CA GLN A 238 -11.52 18.65 -46.13
C GLN A 238 -12.65 19.70 -46.09
N THR A 239 -12.94 20.33 -47.19
CA THR A 239 -14.05 21.29 -47.35
C THR A 239 -15.39 20.60 -47.07
N GLY A 240 -15.58 19.37 -47.60
CA GLY A 240 -16.80 18.58 -47.40
C GLY A 240 -17.04 18.23 -45.93
N PHE A 241 -16.01 17.77 -45.20
CA PHE A 241 -16.13 17.50 -43.78
C PHE A 241 -16.38 18.79 -42.96
N PHE A 242 -15.80 19.92 -43.39
CA PHE A 242 -16.01 21.21 -42.71
C PHE A 242 -17.46 21.69 -42.85
N GLU A 243 -17.99 21.74 -44.07
CA GLU A 243 -19.36 22.21 -44.33
C GLU A 243 -20.42 21.20 -43.82
N GLY A 244 -20.14 19.87 -43.92
CA GLY A 244 -21.01 18.81 -43.42
C GLY A 244 -20.88 18.54 -41.92
N LYS A 245 -20.14 19.40 -41.18
CA LYS A 245 -19.89 19.22 -39.74
C LYS A 245 -19.42 17.80 -39.38
N GLY A 246 -18.50 17.26 -40.18
CA GLY A 246 -17.90 15.97 -40.01
C GLY A 246 -18.53 14.83 -40.79
N GLU A 247 -19.59 15.09 -41.59
CA GLU A 247 -20.23 14.11 -42.45
C GLU A 247 -19.93 14.42 -43.90
N LEU A 248 -19.67 13.38 -44.69
CA LEU A 248 -19.40 13.49 -46.14
C LEU A 248 -19.99 12.27 -46.86
N TYR A 249 -20.52 12.50 -48.06
CA TYR A 249 -20.92 11.43 -48.95
C TYR A 249 -20.10 11.52 -50.24
N MET A 250 -19.66 10.41 -50.76
CA MET A 250 -19.08 10.30 -52.08
C MET A 250 -20.04 9.50 -52.96
N GLU A 251 -20.50 10.12 -54.03
CA GLU A 251 -21.41 9.50 -55.00
C GLU A 251 -20.62 9.04 -56.23
N GLU A 252 -20.70 7.76 -56.53
CA GLU A 252 -20.12 7.12 -57.69
C GLU A 252 -21.21 6.32 -58.40
N ASN A 253 -21.43 6.59 -59.70
CA ASN A 253 -22.41 5.84 -60.55
C ASN A 253 -23.79 5.70 -59.87
N GLY A 254 -24.23 6.69 -59.09
CA GLY A 254 -25.52 6.66 -58.39
C GLY A 254 -25.49 5.92 -57.06
N GLN A 255 -24.36 5.34 -56.65
CA GLN A 255 -24.16 4.73 -55.34
C GLN A 255 -23.48 5.75 -54.40
N ARG A 256 -24.05 5.94 -53.21
CA ARG A 256 -23.50 6.84 -52.20
C ARG A 256 -22.75 6.05 -51.14
N HIS A 257 -21.48 6.43 -50.89
CA HIS A 257 -20.65 5.97 -49.80
C HIS A 257 -20.63 7.06 -48.73
N HIS A 258 -20.92 6.68 -47.50
CA HIS A 258 -20.95 7.61 -46.34
C HIS A 258 -19.63 7.56 -45.58
N PHE A 259 -19.08 8.71 -45.27
CA PHE A 259 -17.87 8.89 -44.48
C PHE A 259 -18.17 9.85 -43.33
N SER A 260 -17.65 9.53 -42.16
CA SER A 260 -17.84 10.36 -40.98
C SER A 260 -16.51 10.64 -40.31
N HIS A 261 -16.19 11.93 -40.12
CA HIS A 261 -15.04 12.38 -39.31
C HIS A 261 -15.39 12.42 -37.82
N LYS A 262 -16.62 12.10 -37.44
CA LYS A 262 -17.07 12.03 -36.07
C LYS A 262 -16.70 10.67 -35.46
N PHE A 263 -16.26 10.70 -34.19
CA PHE A 263 -15.95 9.50 -33.48
C PHE A 263 -17.24 8.97 -32.81
N GLU A 264 -18.14 8.43 -33.64
CA GLU A 264 -19.49 7.99 -33.25
C GLU A 264 -19.82 6.60 -33.81
N LEU A 265 -20.52 5.80 -33.00
CA LEU A 265 -21.07 4.51 -33.43
C LEU A 265 -22.28 4.16 -32.56
N ASP A 266 -23.30 3.49 -33.17
CA ASP A 266 -24.51 3.06 -32.47
C ASP A 266 -25.26 4.19 -31.73
N GLY A 267 -25.21 5.41 -32.23
CA GLY A 267 -25.82 6.60 -31.62
C GLY A 267 -25.09 7.17 -30.40
N ILE A 268 -23.88 6.70 -30.15
CA ILE A 268 -23.02 7.17 -29.04
C ILE A 268 -21.84 7.92 -29.62
N THR A 269 -21.65 9.15 -29.16
CA THR A 269 -20.43 9.94 -29.42
C THR A 269 -19.36 9.54 -28.41
N PHE A 270 -18.22 9.09 -28.91
CA PHE A 270 -17.07 8.71 -28.08
C PHE A 270 -16.03 9.82 -28.02
N GLU A 271 -15.25 9.83 -26.97
CA GLU A 271 -14.10 10.71 -26.87
C GLU A 271 -12.83 10.03 -27.39
N GLU A 272 -11.99 10.78 -28.10
CA GLU A 272 -10.72 10.24 -28.59
C GLU A 272 -9.78 9.91 -27.44
N PRO A 273 -9.14 8.72 -27.45
CA PRO A 273 -8.24 8.33 -26.40
C PRO A 273 -6.95 9.16 -26.41
N THR A 274 -6.78 10.04 -25.42
CA THR A 274 -5.58 10.83 -25.18
C THR A 274 -4.93 10.40 -23.84
N PRO A 275 -3.66 10.69 -23.57
CA PRO A 275 -3.06 10.40 -22.26
C PRO A 275 -3.82 11.01 -21.08
N ASN A 276 -4.43 12.19 -21.25
CA ASN A 276 -5.24 12.84 -20.21
C ASN A 276 -6.57 12.15 -19.99
N PHE A 277 -7.12 11.49 -21.00
CA PHE A 277 -8.35 10.68 -20.91
C PHE A 277 -8.20 9.50 -19.94
N PHE A 278 -6.99 8.96 -19.80
CA PHE A 278 -6.65 7.88 -18.86
C PHE A 278 -6.05 8.38 -17.55
N SER A 279 -6.07 9.67 -17.26
CA SER A 279 -5.49 10.23 -16.03
C SER A 279 -6.57 10.52 -14.99
N PHE A 280 -6.63 9.73 -13.93
CA PHE A 280 -7.55 9.98 -12.81
C PHE A 280 -7.14 11.20 -11.93
N ASN A 281 -5.95 11.75 -12.10
CA ASN A 281 -5.50 12.98 -11.47
C ASN A 281 -5.90 14.24 -12.26
N ASN A 282 -6.48 14.06 -13.46
CA ASN A 282 -6.96 15.12 -14.32
C ASN A 282 -8.50 15.08 -14.34
N PRO A 283 -9.22 16.19 -14.17
CA PRO A 283 -10.69 16.22 -14.23
C PRO A 283 -11.29 15.61 -15.51
N TYR A 284 -10.55 15.68 -16.63
CA TYR A 284 -10.98 15.09 -17.91
C TYR A 284 -11.05 13.57 -17.89
N GLY A 285 -10.08 12.87 -17.24
CA GLY A 285 -10.03 11.41 -17.17
C GLY A 285 -10.63 10.83 -15.89
N ALA A 286 -10.78 11.66 -14.85
CA ALA A 286 -11.30 11.21 -13.57
C ALA A 286 -12.78 10.81 -13.65
N CYS A 287 -13.17 9.81 -12.87
CA CYS A 287 -14.58 9.50 -12.63
C CYS A 287 -15.31 10.72 -12.08
N ARG A 288 -16.39 11.13 -12.73
CA ARG A 288 -17.13 12.35 -12.37
C ARG A 288 -17.74 12.29 -10.96
N ARG A 289 -18.08 11.10 -10.46
CA ARG A 289 -18.72 10.92 -9.15
C ARG A 289 -17.73 10.95 -7.98
N CYS A 290 -16.57 10.32 -8.11
CA CYS A 290 -15.58 10.25 -7.05
C CYS A 290 -14.35 11.13 -7.31
N GLU A 291 -14.32 11.91 -8.38
CA GLU A 291 -13.23 12.84 -8.72
C GLU A 291 -11.83 12.21 -8.69
N GLY A 292 -11.73 10.94 -9.08
CA GLY A 292 -10.48 10.20 -9.10
C GLY A 292 -10.05 9.59 -7.76
N TYR A 293 -10.87 9.68 -6.71
CA TYR A 293 -10.55 9.03 -5.41
C TYR A 293 -10.87 7.53 -5.39
N GLY A 294 -11.76 7.06 -6.26
CA GLY A 294 -12.20 5.67 -6.31
C GLY A 294 -13.18 5.28 -5.20
N LYS A 295 -13.32 6.11 -4.17
CA LYS A 295 -14.23 5.93 -3.04
C LYS A 295 -15.10 7.16 -2.84
N ILE A 296 -16.28 6.95 -2.28
CA ILE A 296 -17.23 7.99 -1.89
C ILE A 296 -17.67 7.78 -0.44
N ILE A 297 -18.17 8.84 0.19
CA ILE A 297 -18.88 8.68 1.45
C ILE A 297 -20.30 8.25 1.12
N GLY A 298 -20.62 7.01 1.41
CA GLY A 298 -21.93 6.39 1.14
C GLY A 298 -22.36 5.49 2.27
N ILE A 299 -23.50 4.84 2.10
CA ILE A 299 -23.92 3.80 3.04
C ILE A 299 -23.01 2.59 2.85
N ASP A 300 -22.35 2.20 3.93
CA ASP A 300 -21.41 1.09 3.94
C ASP A 300 -22.17 -0.23 4.19
N PRO A 301 -22.23 -1.14 3.22
CA PRO A 301 -22.94 -2.41 3.37
C PRO A 301 -22.46 -3.24 4.56
N ASP A 302 -21.18 -3.12 4.91
CA ASP A 302 -20.60 -3.89 6.00
C ASP A 302 -20.97 -3.31 7.38
N LEU A 303 -21.18 -2.00 7.46
CA LEU A 303 -21.75 -1.37 8.66
C LEU A 303 -23.24 -1.68 8.78
N VAL A 304 -23.97 -1.83 7.68
CA VAL A 304 -25.40 -2.20 7.65
C VAL A 304 -25.58 -3.66 8.05
N ILE A 305 -24.71 -4.54 7.56
CA ILE A 305 -24.72 -5.99 7.80
C ILE A 305 -23.37 -6.42 8.38
N PRO A 306 -23.13 -6.09 9.66
CA PRO A 306 -21.83 -6.34 10.30
C PRO A 306 -21.59 -7.83 10.58
N ASP A 307 -22.64 -8.62 10.66
CA ASP A 307 -22.60 -10.05 10.94
C ASP A 307 -23.30 -10.83 9.84
N LYS A 308 -22.49 -11.26 8.88
CA LYS A 308 -22.97 -11.99 7.70
C LYS A 308 -23.37 -13.44 8.00
N SER A 309 -22.97 -13.99 9.16
CA SER A 309 -23.36 -15.33 9.60
C SER A 309 -24.81 -15.39 10.13
N ARG A 310 -25.39 -14.24 10.44
CA ARG A 310 -26.80 -14.17 10.87
C ARG A 310 -27.75 -14.19 9.67
N SER A 311 -28.93 -14.74 9.91
CA SER A 311 -30.04 -14.60 8.97
C SER A 311 -30.67 -13.21 9.07
N VAL A 312 -31.43 -12.83 8.05
CA VAL A 312 -32.21 -11.58 8.09
C VAL A 312 -33.19 -11.58 9.25
N TYR A 313 -33.78 -12.74 9.51
CA TYR A 313 -34.72 -12.92 10.65
C TYR A 313 -34.02 -12.74 12.01
N ASP A 314 -32.78 -13.26 12.17
CA ASP A 314 -32.01 -13.16 13.41
C ASP A 314 -31.29 -11.81 13.55
N GLY A 315 -31.64 -10.83 12.74
CA GLY A 315 -31.14 -9.46 12.83
C GLY A 315 -29.77 -9.25 12.18
N ALA A 316 -29.51 -9.84 11.04
CA ALA A 316 -28.32 -9.52 10.24
C ALA A 316 -28.25 -8.02 9.91
N ILE A 317 -29.42 -7.39 9.64
CA ILE A 317 -29.53 -5.98 9.28
C ILE A 317 -29.54 -5.12 10.54
N ALA A 318 -28.41 -4.53 10.86
CA ALA A 318 -28.21 -3.74 12.08
C ALA A 318 -29.17 -2.54 12.22
N PRO A 319 -29.45 -1.73 11.18
CA PRO A 319 -30.39 -0.61 11.30
C PRO A 319 -31.85 -1.01 11.62
N TRP A 320 -32.23 -2.26 11.34
CA TRP A 320 -33.62 -2.75 11.58
C TRP A 320 -33.83 -3.44 12.94
N ARG A 321 -32.81 -3.46 13.82
CA ARG A 321 -32.89 -4.11 15.14
C ARG A 321 -33.71 -3.33 16.18
N GLY A 322 -33.95 -2.04 15.98
CA GLY A 322 -34.74 -1.22 16.93
C GLY A 322 -36.24 -1.37 16.72
N GLU A 323 -37.08 -1.13 17.77
CA GLU A 323 -38.52 -1.26 17.72
C GLU A 323 -39.14 -0.51 16.53
N LYS A 324 -38.81 0.78 16.38
CA LYS A 324 -39.36 1.63 15.33
C LYS A 324 -38.88 1.25 13.92
N MET A 325 -37.62 0.87 13.76
CA MET A 325 -37.06 0.49 12.47
C MET A 325 -37.29 -0.99 12.15
N GLY A 326 -37.61 -1.79 13.15
CA GLY A 326 -37.98 -3.19 12.99
C GLY A 326 -39.26 -3.39 12.17
N GLU A 327 -40.09 -2.35 12.00
CA GLU A 327 -41.28 -2.39 11.12
C GLU A 327 -40.87 -2.76 9.67
N TRP A 328 -39.77 -2.26 9.19
CA TRP A 328 -39.19 -2.62 7.86
C TRP A 328 -38.91 -4.11 7.73
N LEU A 329 -38.29 -4.69 8.76
CA LEU A 329 -38.07 -6.13 8.84
C LEU A 329 -39.38 -6.91 8.84
N GLN A 330 -40.38 -6.45 9.58
CA GLN A 330 -41.67 -7.12 9.65
C GLN A 330 -42.42 -7.14 8.31
N VAL A 331 -42.27 -6.08 7.49
CA VAL A 331 -42.84 -6.06 6.14
C VAL A 331 -42.16 -7.12 5.26
N LEU A 332 -40.84 -7.24 5.32
CA LEU A 332 -40.11 -8.28 4.60
C LEU A 332 -40.49 -9.69 5.07
N VAL A 333 -40.56 -9.92 6.39
CA VAL A 333 -40.93 -11.22 6.99
C VAL A 333 -42.33 -11.65 6.52
N LYS A 334 -43.31 -10.76 6.59
CA LYS A 334 -44.70 -11.05 6.17
C LYS A 334 -44.86 -11.27 4.67
N SER A 335 -43.99 -10.66 3.86
CA SER A 335 -44.09 -10.76 2.40
C SER A 335 -43.18 -11.81 1.80
N SER A 336 -42.17 -12.31 2.53
CA SER A 336 -41.13 -13.21 2.05
C SER A 336 -41.63 -14.45 1.29
N LEU A 337 -42.71 -15.06 1.74
CA LEU A 337 -43.34 -16.21 1.09
C LEU A 337 -43.89 -15.90 -0.31
N LYS A 338 -44.23 -14.63 -0.60
CA LYS A 338 -44.82 -14.24 -1.90
C LYS A 338 -43.75 -14.24 -3.04
N PHE A 339 -42.48 -14.26 -2.70
CA PHE A 339 -41.37 -14.25 -3.68
C PHE A 339 -40.21 -15.17 -3.26
N ASP A 340 -40.52 -16.17 -2.40
CA ASP A 340 -39.59 -17.23 -1.97
C ASP A 340 -38.24 -16.73 -1.45
N PHE A 341 -38.26 -15.73 -0.56
CA PHE A 341 -37.04 -15.19 0.05
C PHE A 341 -36.70 -15.94 1.33
N PRO A 342 -35.47 -16.55 1.45
CA PRO A 342 -35.10 -17.40 2.58
C PRO A 342 -34.64 -16.58 3.78
N ILE A 343 -35.57 -16.02 4.55
CA ILE A 343 -35.33 -15.11 5.71
C ILE A 343 -34.51 -15.76 6.83
N HIS A 344 -34.52 -17.08 6.97
CA HIS A 344 -33.78 -17.83 7.99
C HIS A 344 -32.40 -18.30 7.54
N ARG A 345 -32.03 -18.09 6.24
CA ARG A 345 -30.71 -18.42 5.74
C ARG A 345 -29.70 -17.33 6.13
N ALA A 346 -28.48 -17.73 6.52
CA ALA A 346 -27.42 -16.77 6.79
C ALA A 346 -27.21 -15.82 5.60
N TYR A 347 -26.94 -14.54 5.86
CA TYR A 347 -26.75 -13.56 4.78
C TYR A 347 -25.64 -13.95 3.82
N MET A 348 -24.56 -14.56 4.32
CA MET A 348 -23.44 -15.01 3.46
C MET A 348 -23.87 -16.07 2.46
N ASP A 349 -24.84 -16.94 2.80
CA ASP A 349 -25.36 -18.05 1.99
C ASP A 349 -26.45 -17.63 1.01
N LEU A 350 -26.88 -16.37 1.05
CA LEU A 350 -27.79 -15.81 0.06
C LEU A 350 -27.10 -15.69 -1.30
N THR A 351 -27.83 -16.01 -2.36
CA THR A 351 -27.36 -15.80 -3.74
C THR A 351 -27.16 -14.30 -4.03
N ALA A 352 -26.37 -13.97 -5.06
CA ALA A 352 -26.13 -12.58 -5.47
C ALA A 352 -27.45 -11.86 -5.79
N ALA A 353 -28.39 -12.54 -6.48
CA ALA A 353 -29.71 -12.00 -6.79
C ALA A 353 -30.55 -11.75 -5.52
N GLN A 354 -30.47 -12.64 -4.51
CA GLN A 354 -31.18 -12.45 -3.22
C GLN A 354 -30.56 -11.30 -2.42
N LYS A 355 -29.23 -11.14 -2.43
CA LYS A 355 -28.55 -10.00 -1.82
C LYS A 355 -28.94 -8.68 -2.50
N GLU A 356 -28.94 -8.65 -3.82
CA GLU A 356 -29.38 -7.49 -4.59
C GLU A 356 -30.84 -7.13 -4.33
N LEU A 357 -31.72 -8.13 -4.29
CA LEU A 357 -33.14 -7.94 -3.96
C LEU A 357 -33.33 -7.33 -2.57
N LEU A 358 -32.52 -7.69 -1.58
CA LEU A 358 -32.57 -7.11 -0.24
C LEU A 358 -32.23 -5.61 -0.26
N TRP A 359 -31.36 -5.18 -1.13
CA TRP A 359 -30.99 -3.78 -1.30
C TRP A 359 -31.99 -3.00 -2.13
N THR A 360 -32.43 -3.54 -3.28
CA THR A 360 -33.28 -2.83 -4.25
C THR A 360 -34.77 -2.92 -3.92
N GLY A 361 -35.19 -3.96 -3.18
CA GLY A 361 -36.59 -4.22 -2.90
C GLY A 361 -37.35 -4.79 -4.11
N ASN A 362 -38.66 -4.94 -3.95
CA ASN A 362 -39.58 -5.34 -4.99
C ASN A 362 -40.99 -4.76 -4.73
N LYS A 363 -42.00 -5.17 -5.52
CA LYS A 363 -43.38 -4.71 -5.35
C LYS A 363 -44.05 -5.06 -3.99
N TYR A 364 -43.43 -5.90 -3.16
CA TYR A 364 -43.99 -6.35 -1.89
C TYR A 364 -43.30 -5.75 -0.69
N PHE A 365 -42.04 -5.32 -0.81
CA PHE A 365 -41.31 -4.65 0.25
C PHE A 365 -40.30 -3.66 -0.35
N ALA A 366 -40.06 -2.59 0.38
CA ALA A 366 -39.03 -1.63 0.07
C ALA A 366 -37.68 -2.13 0.57
N GLY A 367 -36.64 -2.05 -0.30
CA GLY A 367 -35.29 -2.49 0.03
C GLY A 367 -34.53 -1.55 0.94
N LEU A 368 -33.31 -1.94 1.30
CA LEU A 368 -32.40 -1.12 2.12
C LEU A 368 -32.09 0.24 1.48
N THR A 369 -31.98 0.31 0.16
CA THR A 369 -31.73 1.59 -0.56
C THR A 369 -32.83 2.59 -0.25
N GLN A 370 -34.12 2.20 -0.41
CA GLN A 370 -35.24 3.09 -0.13
C GLN A 370 -35.33 3.45 1.36
N PHE A 371 -35.02 2.51 2.25
CA PHE A 371 -34.90 2.80 3.68
C PHE A 371 -33.92 3.94 3.98
N PHE A 372 -32.73 3.90 3.40
CA PHE A 372 -31.75 4.96 3.61
C PHE A 372 -32.11 6.27 2.90
N GLU A 373 -32.76 6.22 1.72
CA GLU A 373 -33.29 7.40 1.04
C GLU A 373 -34.35 8.11 1.90
N GLU A 374 -35.25 7.36 2.56
CA GLU A 374 -36.24 7.93 3.49
C GLU A 374 -35.56 8.57 4.72
N LEU A 375 -34.49 7.98 5.25
CA LEU A 375 -33.73 8.60 6.33
C LEU A 375 -33.00 9.87 5.85
N GLU A 376 -32.51 9.88 4.63
CA GLU A 376 -31.85 11.05 4.04
C GLU A 376 -32.83 12.21 3.80
N ALA A 377 -34.04 11.90 3.35
CA ALA A 377 -35.10 12.88 3.19
C ALA A 377 -35.51 13.55 4.52
N GLN A 378 -35.28 12.89 5.66
CA GLN A 378 -35.65 13.37 7.01
C GLN A 378 -34.43 13.78 7.85
N THR A 379 -33.30 14.16 7.25
CA THR A 379 -32.08 14.58 7.97
C THR A 379 -32.24 15.86 8.82
N TYR A 380 -33.32 16.60 8.67
CA TYR A 380 -33.69 17.68 9.60
C TYR A 380 -33.95 17.17 11.04
N LYS A 381 -34.28 15.90 11.22
CA LYS A 381 -34.39 15.25 12.52
C LYS A 381 -33.05 14.75 13.00
N ILE A 382 -32.56 15.22 14.15
CA ILE A 382 -31.24 14.89 14.72
C ILE A 382 -31.03 13.37 14.82
N GLN A 383 -32.06 12.62 15.24
CA GLN A 383 -31.98 11.16 15.40
C GLN A 383 -31.66 10.42 14.10
N TYR A 384 -32.20 10.84 12.95
CA TYR A 384 -31.96 10.22 11.66
C TYR A 384 -30.59 10.60 11.10
N ARG A 385 -30.13 11.84 11.34
CA ARG A 385 -28.79 12.27 11.03
C ARG A 385 -27.72 11.47 11.78
N VAL A 386 -27.93 11.25 13.09
CA VAL A 386 -27.06 10.40 13.92
C VAL A 386 -27.11 8.95 13.46
N MET A 387 -28.28 8.44 13.08
CA MET A 387 -28.42 7.09 12.55
C MET A 387 -27.66 6.92 11.24
N LEU A 388 -27.84 7.82 10.27
CA LEU A 388 -27.11 7.81 8.99
C LEU A 388 -25.59 7.86 9.18
N SER A 389 -25.10 8.69 10.12
CA SER A 389 -23.67 8.80 10.40
C SER A 389 -23.03 7.50 10.88
N ARG A 390 -23.81 6.60 11.52
CA ARG A 390 -23.33 5.28 11.96
C ARG A 390 -23.12 4.29 10.83
N TYR A 391 -23.88 4.45 9.73
CA TYR A 391 -23.84 3.54 8.58
C TYR A 391 -23.15 4.16 7.36
N ARG A 392 -22.69 5.43 7.46
CA ARG A 392 -21.86 6.06 6.41
C ARG A 392 -20.41 5.70 6.60
N GLY A 393 -19.80 5.24 5.53
CA GLY A 393 -18.38 4.88 5.45
C GLY A 393 -17.78 5.26 4.10
N LYS A 394 -16.48 4.97 3.94
CA LYS A 394 -15.80 5.10 2.64
C LYS A 394 -16.07 3.84 1.83
N THR A 395 -17.04 3.91 0.92
CA THR A 395 -17.42 2.82 0.02
C THR A 395 -16.78 2.99 -1.35
N ASP A 396 -16.63 1.90 -2.09
CA ASP A 396 -16.18 1.98 -3.47
C ASP A 396 -17.20 2.74 -4.33
N CYS A 397 -16.69 3.59 -5.20
CA CYS A 397 -17.56 4.36 -6.09
C CYS A 397 -18.32 3.41 -7.01
N PRO A 398 -19.67 3.44 -7.06
CA PRO A 398 -20.45 2.53 -7.88
C PRO A 398 -20.22 2.70 -9.39
N ASP A 399 -19.84 3.92 -9.83
CA ASP A 399 -19.65 4.21 -11.24
C ASP A 399 -18.32 3.63 -11.76
N CYS A 400 -17.21 3.88 -11.06
CA CYS A 400 -15.89 3.41 -11.47
C CYS A 400 -15.44 2.12 -10.76
N ARG A 401 -16.19 1.63 -9.76
CA ARG A 401 -15.86 0.42 -9.00
C ARG A 401 -14.42 0.41 -8.46
N GLY A 402 -13.97 1.56 -7.97
CA GLY A 402 -12.63 1.75 -7.41
C GLY A 402 -11.52 2.01 -8.44
N THR A 403 -11.79 1.95 -9.76
CA THR A 403 -10.75 2.19 -10.80
C THR A 403 -10.40 3.65 -11.00
N ARG A 404 -11.18 4.59 -10.44
CA ARG A 404 -10.97 6.05 -10.45
C ARG A 404 -11.18 6.74 -11.79
N LEU A 405 -11.20 6.01 -12.90
CA LEU A 405 -11.40 6.53 -14.25
C LEU A 405 -12.88 6.69 -14.57
N ARG A 406 -13.16 7.56 -15.54
CA ARG A 406 -14.47 7.66 -16.15
C ARG A 406 -14.85 6.35 -16.85
N LYS A 407 -16.16 6.06 -16.94
CA LYS A 407 -16.67 4.82 -17.51
C LYS A 407 -16.21 4.61 -18.96
N ASP A 408 -16.12 5.69 -19.72
CA ASP A 408 -15.76 5.66 -21.15
C ASP A 408 -14.35 5.08 -21.38
N ALA A 409 -13.44 5.21 -20.41
CA ALA A 409 -12.11 4.61 -20.48
C ALA A 409 -12.13 3.07 -20.56
N THR A 410 -13.23 2.43 -20.15
CA THR A 410 -13.41 0.98 -20.25
C THR A 410 -13.70 0.51 -21.69
N TYR A 411 -14.10 1.43 -22.56
CA TYR A 411 -14.38 1.10 -23.96
C TYR A 411 -13.12 1.01 -24.80
N VAL A 412 -12.02 1.63 -24.37
CA VAL A 412 -10.73 1.57 -25.07
C VAL A 412 -9.98 0.33 -24.67
N LYS A 413 -9.61 -0.51 -25.65
CA LYS A 413 -8.99 -1.81 -25.41
C LYS A 413 -7.67 -1.97 -26.17
N VAL A 414 -6.72 -2.66 -25.54
CA VAL A 414 -5.47 -3.15 -26.12
C VAL A 414 -5.45 -4.66 -25.87
N GLY A 415 -5.33 -5.48 -26.92
CA GLY A 415 -5.41 -6.93 -26.79
C GLY A 415 -6.69 -7.43 -26.11
N GLY A 416 -7.80 -6.73 -26.32
CA GLY A 416 -9.12 -7.08 -25.75
C GLY A 416 -9.35 -6.63 -24.30
N LYS A 417 -8.35 -6.05 -23.64
CA LYS A 417 -8.42 -5.57 -22.25
C LYS A 417 -8.38 -4.05 -22.16
N SER A 418 -9.21 -3.47 -21.29
CA SER A 418 -9.15 -2.05 -20.96
C SER A 418 -8.06 -1.75 -19.93
N ILE A 419 -7.66 -0.48 -19.81
CA ILE A 419 -6.70 -0.06 -18.76
C ILE A 419 -7.23 -0.38 -17.36
N THR A 420 -8.54 -0.34 -17.15
CA THR A 420 -9.20 -0.67 -15.89
C THR A 420 -9.09 -2.15 -15.56
N ASP A 421 -9.16 -3.03 -16.55
CA ASP A 421 -8.95 -4.47 -16.38
C ASP A 421 -7.49 -4.75 -15.94
N ILE A 422 -6.53 -4.10 -16.60
CA ILE A 422 -5.10 -4.29 -16.32
C ILE A 422 -4.74 -3.85 -14.90
N VAL A 423 -5.22 -2.68 -14.46
CA VAL A 423 -4.84 -2.17 -13.13
C VAL A 423 -5.45 -2.96 -11.97
N LEU A 424 -6.50 -3.73 -12.23
CA LEU A 424 -7.15 -4.61 -11.24
C LEU A 424 -6.55 -6.03 -11.23
N MET A 425 -5.76 -6.40 -12.24
CA MET A 425 -5.09 -7.70 -12.27
C MET A 425 -3.93 -7.76 -11.28
N PRO A 426 -3.61 -8.95 -10.73
CA PRO A 426 -2.32 -9.21 -10.11
C PRO A 426 -1.16 -8.89 -11.07
N LEU A 427 -0.05 -8.39 -10.52
CA LEU A 427 1.11 -7.99 -11.33
C LEU A 427 1.67 -9.14 -12.19
N GLU A 428 1.62 -10.37 -11.69
CA GLU A 428 2.04 -11.57 -12.44
C GLU A 428 1.19 -11.76 -13.70
N GLU A 429 -0.14 -11.63 -13.58
CA GLU A 429 -1.08 -11.78 -14.70
C GLU A 429 -0.93 -10.62 -15.69
N ALA A 430 -0.71 -9.40 -15.20
CA ALA A 430 -0.44 -8.24 -16.05
C ALA A 430 0.87 -8.39 -16.84
N LEU A 431 1.94 -8.90 -16.20
CA LEU A 431 3.21 -9.19 -16.86
C LEU A 431 3.06 -10.22 -17.97
N GLU A 432 2.37 -11.32 -17.68
CA GLU A 432 2.11 -12.38 -18.68
C GLU A 432 1.30 -11.84 -19.85
N PHE A 433 0.27 -11.04 -19.60
CA PHE A 433 -0.52 -10.39 -20.62
C PHE A 433 0.34 -9.54 -21.57
N PHE A 434 1.22 -8.67 -21.04
CA PHE A 434 2.05 -7.82 -21.88
C PHE A 434 3.18 -8.56 -22.60
N LYS A 435 3.69 -9.67 -22.05
CA LYS A 435 4.66 -10.54 -22.74
C LYS A 435 4.05 -11.30 -23.92
N THR A 436 2.77 -11.66 -23.81
CA THR A 436 2.06 -12.47 -24.82
C THR A 436 1.18 -11.65 -25.76
N LEU A 437 1.20 -10.31 -25.64
CA LEU A 437 0.33 -9.41 -26.39
C LEU A 437 0.62 -9.49 -27.92
N PRO A 438 -0.32 -9.97 -28.75
CA PRO A 438 -0.12 -10.11 -30.19
C PRO A 438 -0.33 -8.76 -30.90
N LEU A 439 0.72 -8.00 -31.09
CA LEU A 439 0.71 -6.78 -31.90
C LEU A 439 1.34 -7.01 -33.25
N VAL A 440 0.80 -6.40 -34.29
CA VAL A 440 1.27 -6.54 -35.68
C VAL A 440 1.47 -5.17 -36.35
N GLY A 441 2.35 -5.12 -37.33
CA GLY A 441 2.56 -3.92 -38.16
C GLY A 441 2.96 -2.68 -37.36
N ASN A 442 2.32 -1.57 -37.63
CA ASN A 442 2.63 -0.27 -37.01
C ASN A 442 2.39 -0.24 -35.49
N GLU A 443 1.42 -1.01 -34.99
CA GLU A 443 1.16 -1.09 -33.53
C GLU A 443 2.37 -1.60 -32.78
N LEU A 444 3.08 -2.60 -33.31
CA LEU A 444 4.27 -3.15 -32.70
C LEU A 444 5.42 -2.13 -32.67
N VAL A 445 5.60 -1.36 -33.73
CA VAL A 445 6.64 -0.34 -33.81
C VAL A 445 6.42 0.77 -32.77
N ILE A 446 5.17 1.25 -32.68
CA ILE A 446 4.78 2.31 -31.73
C ILE A 446 4.90 1.82 -30.27
N ALA A 447 4.45 0.59 -29.99
CA ALA A 447 4.40 0.05 -28.66
C ALA A 447 5.74 -0.48 -28.13
N LYS A 448 6.69 -0.79 -28.99
CA LYS A 448 7.94 -1.51 -28.66
C LYS A 448 8.67 -0.96 -27.43
N ARG A 449 8.91 0.36 -27.39
CA ARG A 449 9.62 1.00 -26.27
C ARG A 449 8.73 1.03 -25.00
N LEU A 450 7.44 1.31 -25.15
CA LEU A 450 6.52 1.35 -24.03
C LEU A 450 6.36 -0.02 -23.36
N LEU A 451 6.23 -1.07 -24.18
CA LEU A 451 6.13 -2.45 -23.69
C LEU A 451 7.43 -2.91 -23.00
N ALA A 452 8.60 -2.52 -23.51
CA ALA A 452 9.87 -2.83 -22.85
C ALA A 452 9.91 -2.22 -21.43
N GLU A 453 9.52 -0.96 -21.28
CA GLU A 453 9.48 -0.28 -19.97
C GLU A 453 8.44 -0.88 -19.04
N ILE A 454 7.23 -1.18 -19.52
CA ILE A 454 6.17 -1.82 -18.74
C ILE A 454 6.62 -3.20 -18.27
N ASN A 455 7.13 -4.04 -19.18
CA ASN A 455 7.58 -5.39 -18.86
C ASN A 455 8.73 -5.41 -17.86
N ASN A 456 9.74 -4.53 -18.04
CA ASN A 456 10.87 -4.45 -17.13
C ASN A 456 10.43 -4.08 -15.71
N ARG A 457 9.59 -3.05 -15.57
CA ARG A 457 9.09 -2.61 -14.25
C ARG A 457 8.19 -3.64 -13.59
N LEU A 458 7.28 -4.27 -14.35
CA LEU A 458 6.46 -5.36 -13.82
C LEU A 458 7.31 -6.55 -13.40
N GLN A 459 8.34 -6.89 -14.18
CA GLN A 459 9.28 -7.98 -13.85
C GLN A 459 10.01 -7.68 -12.54
N PHE A 460 10.55 -6.46 -12.35
CA PHE A 460 11.22 -6.09 -11.11
C PHE A 460 10.29 -6.18 -9.89
N LEU A 461 9.02 -5.75 -10.03
CA LEU A 461 8.04 -5.90 -8.95
C LEU A 461 7.75 -7.37 -8.61
N CYS A 462 7.69 -8.24 -9.61
CA CYS A 462 7.54 -9.67 -9.39
C CYS A 462 8.79 -10.30 -8.74
N ASP A 463 9.99 -9.87 -9.17
CA ASP A 463 11.26 -10.38 -8.65
C ASP A 463 11.49 -10.00 -7.17
N VAL A 464 10.98 -8.84 -6.72
CA VAL A 464 11.01 -8.47 -5.30
C VAL A 464 9.86 -9.09 -4.47
N GLY A 465 9.11 -10.05 -5.03
CA GLY A 465 8.07 -10.81 -4.32
C GLY A 465 6.73 -10.11 -4.18
N LEU A 466 6.39 -9.16 -5.07
CA LEU A 466 5.15 -8.39 -5.05
C LEU A 466 4.14 -8.83 -6.14
N SER A 467 4.30 -10.02 -6.70
CA SER A 467 3.50 -10.54 -7.81
C SER A 467 1.97 -10.56 -7.55
N TYR A 468 1.57 -10.66 -6.28
CA TYR A 468 0.17 -10.69 -5.85
C TYR A 468 -0.51 -9.33 -5.77
N LEU A 469 0.24 -8.23 -5.77
CA LEU A 469 -0.32 -6.88 -5.74
C LEU A 469 -1.01 -6.51 -7.06
N THR A 470 -1.85 -5.49 -7.01
CA THR A 470 -2.46 -4.87 -8.20
C THR A 470 -1.95 -3.45 -8.38
N LEU A 471 -1.88 -2.97 -9.62
CA LEU A 471 -1.47 -1.58 -9.92
C LEU A 471 -2.42 -0.54 -9.30
N ASN A 472 -3.69 -0.91 -9.07
CA ASN A 472 -4.70 -0.04 -8.46
C ASN A 472 -4.60 0.03 -6.92
N ARG A 473 -3.76 -0.80 -6.28
CA ARG A 473 -3.59 -0.80 -4.82
C ARG A 473 -3.13 0.57 -4.34
N LEU A 474 -3.81 1.12 -3.33
CA LEU A 474 -3.45 2.41 -2.72
C LEU A 474 -2.13 2.30 -1.96
N SER A 475 -1.23 3.26 -2.16
CA SER A 475 0.09 3.29 -1.50
C SER A 475 -0.02 3.37 0.03
N ASN A 476 -1.03 4.06 0.56
CA ASN A 476 -1.26 4.16 2.02
C ASN A 476 -1.85 2.88 2.67
N THR A 477 -2.17 1.86 1.88
CA THR A 477 -2.65 0.55 2.37
C THR A 477 -1.56 -0.52 2.33
N LEU A 478 -0.36 -0.17 1.87
CA LEU A 478 0.78 -1.06 1.79
C LEU A 478 1.42 -1.22 3.18
N SER A 479 1.98 -2.38 3.44
CA SER A 479 2.88 -2.58 4.58
C SER A 479 4.21 -1.83 4.35
N GLY A 480 4.97 -1.61 5.43
CA GLY A 480 6.30 -0.98 5.33
C GLY A 480 7.23 -1.74 4.36
N GLY A 481 7.29 -3.06 4.48
CA GLY A 481 8.09 -3.89 3.59
C GLY A 481 7.60 -3.88 2.12
N GLU A 482 6.28 -3.88 1.86
CA GLU A 482 5.75 -3.73 0.49
C GLU A 482 6.16 -2.39 -0.12
N SER A 483 6.04 -1.29 0.64
CA SER A 483 6.43 0.05 0.18
C SER A 483 7.92 0.12 -0.12
N GLN A 484 8.75 -0.43 0.74
CA GLN A 484 10.20 -0.50 0.56
C GLN A 484 10.60 -1.26 -0.71
N ARG A 485 9.99 -2.44 -0.96
CA ARG A 485 10.24 -3.23 -2.15
C ARG A 485 9.76 -2.55 -3.44
N ILE A 486 8.66 -1.79 -3.40
CA ILE A 486 8.24 -0.96 -4.53
C ILE A 486 9.30 0.10 -4.83
N ASN A 487 9.82 0.79 -3.82
CA ASN A 487 10.87 1.79 -3.98
C ASN A 487 12.16 1.16 -4.55
N LEU A 488 12.53 -0.05 -4.08
CA LEU A 488 13.67 -0.80 -4.62
C LEU A 488 13.47 -1.14 -6.11
N ALA A 489 12.31 -1.68 -6.48
CA ALA A 489 11.98 -2.02 -7.87
C ALA A 489 12.00 -0.77 -8.77
N THR A 490 11.50 0.36 -8.28
CA THR A 490 11.52 1.65 -8.99
C THR A 490 12.96 2.15 -9.19
N SER A 491 13.82 2.02 -8.16
CA SER A 491 15.23 2.40 -8.23
C SER A 491 16.01 1.58 -9.25
N LEU A 492 15.71 0.28 -9.38
CA LEU A 492 16.27 -0.57 -10.44
C LEU A 492 15.88 -0.10 -11.84
N GLY A 493 14.61 0.32 -12.00
CA GLY A 493 14.11 0.88 -13.25
C GLY A 493 14.76 2.22 -13.65
N SER A 494 15.36 2.96 -12.71
CA SER A 494 15.99 4.27 -12.98
C SER A 494 17.41 4.20 -13.57
N SER A 495 18.03 3.02 -13.65
CA SER A 495 19.36 2.76 -14.23
C SER A 495 20.50 3.68 -13.71
N LEU A 496 20.42 4.11 -12.44
CA LEU A 496 21.48 4.89 -11.81
C LEU A 496 22.71 4.01 -11.56
N VAL A 497 23.89 4.50 -11.94
CA VAL A 497 25.18 3.80 -11.83
C VAL A 497 26.13 4.62 -10.96
N GLY A 498 26.99 3.94 -10.20
CA GLY A 498 28.01 4.59 -9.37
C GLY A 498 27.43 5.25 -8.10
N SER A 499 26.24 4.87 -7.68
CA SER A 499 25.56 5.38 -6.48
C SER A 499 25.72 4.44 -5.29
N ILE A 500 25.43 4.94 -4.09
CA ILE A 500 25.34 4.15 -2.86
C ILE A 500 23.87 3.93 -2.56
N TYR A 501 23.42 2.69 -2.48
CA TYR A 501 22.10 2.32 -2.00
C TYR A 501 22.19 1.85 -0.56
N VAL A 502 21.44 2.48 0.35
CA VAL A 502 21.37 2.11 1.76
C VAL A 502 19.95 1.61 2.05
N LEU A 503 19.84 0.34 2.45
CA LEU A 503 18.56 -0.33 2.70
C LEU A 503 18.45 -0.74 4.17
N ASP A 504 17.25 -0.55 4.75
CA ASP A 504 16.93 -0.93 6.13
C ASP A 504 16.07 -2.18 6.15
N GLU A 505 16.64 -3.30 6.54
CA GLU A 505 15.98 -4.60 6.71
C GLU A 505 15.01 -4.96 5.53
N PRO A 506 15.48 -5.03 4.29
CA PRO A 506 14.61 -5.24 3.13
C PRO A 506 13.97 -6.63 3.06
N SER A 507 14.42 -7.60 3.86
CA SER A 507 13.86 -8.95 3.96
C SER A 507 12.62 -9.04 4.87
N ILE A 508 12.24 -7.96 5.54
CA ILE A 508 11.12 -7.95 6.49
C ILE A 508 9.83 -8.53 5.87
N GLY A 509 9.21 -9.46 6.62
CA GLY A 509 7.96 -10.10 6.24
C GLY A 509 8.08 -10.99 4.99
N LEU A 510 9.30 -11.32 4.56
CA LEU A 510 9.54 -12.28 3.49
C LEU A 510 9.73 -13.70 4.03
N HIS A 511 9.18 -14.64 3.29
CA HIS A 511 9.55 -16.03 3.44
C HIS A 511 10.98 -16.24 2.86
N PRO A 512 11.82 -17.17 3.40
CA PRO A 512 13.18 -17.40 2.89
C PRO A 512 13.28 -17.62 1.39
N ARG A 513 12.29 -18.24 0.76
CA ARG A 513 12.17 -18.36 -0.69
C ARG A 513 12.16 -17.00 -1.39
N ASP A 514 11.40 -16.05 -0.86
CA ASP A 514 11.26 -14.72 -1.46
C ASP A 514 12.50 -13.86 -1.13
N THR A 515 13.15 -14.10 0.03
CA THR A 515 14.45 -13.50 0.39
C THR A 515 15.55 -13.86 -0.63
N GLN A 516 15.60 -15.09 -1.13
CA GLN A 516 16.54 -15.49 -2.17
C GLN A 516 16.34 -14.70 -3.48
N ARG A 517 15.10 -14.43 -3.87
CA ARG A 517 14.79 -13.56 -5.03
C ARG A 517 15.27 -12.13 -4.80
N LEU A 518 14.99 -11.58 -3.60
CA LEU A 518 15.48 -10.25 -3.22
C LEU A 518 16.99 -10.15 -3.28
N ILE A 519 17.71 -11.16 -2.80
CA ILE A 519 19.19 -11.24 -2.88
C ILE A 519 19.66 -11.15 -4.33
N SER A 520 18.98 -11.85 -5.25
CA SER A 520 19.32 -11.79 -6.67
C SER A 520 19.15 -10.39 -7.25
N VAL A 521 18.10 -9.69 -6.84
CA VAL A 521 17.82 -8.30 -7.21
C VAL A 521 18.90 -7.36 -6.69
N LEU A 522 19.31 -7.49 -5.41
CA LEU A 522 20.37 -6.68 -4.81
C LEU A 522 21.75 -6.93 -5.48
N LYS A 523 22.02 -8.17 -5.84
CA LYS A 523 23.22 -8.52 -6.63
C LYS A 523 23.19 -7.88 -8.01
N SER A 524 22.05 -7.90 -8.69
CA SER A 524 21.89 -7.21 -9.99
C SER A 524 22.13 -5.71 -9.87
N LEU A 525 21.62 -5.07 -8.79
CA LEU A 525 21.87 -3.66 -8.50
C LEU A 525 23.36 -3.35 -8.27
N ARG A 526 24.07 -4.23 -7.57
CA ARG A 526 25.53 -4.17 -7.40
C ARG A 526 26.28 -4.32 -8.73
N ASP A 527 25.87 -5.30 -9.54
CA ASP A 527 26.58 -5.68 -10.78
C ASP A 527 26.52 -4.59 -11.87
N VAL A 528 25.52 -3.70 -11.79
CA VAL A 528 25.45 -2.47 -12.61
C VAL A 528 26.52 -1.44 -12.22
N GLY A 529 27.24 -1.64 -11.09
CA GLY A 529 28.31 -0.76 -10.63
C GLY A 529 27.92 0.14 -9.45
N ASN A 530 26.96 -0.29 -8.65
CA ASN A 530 26.55 0.42 -7.43
C ASN A 530 27.14 -0.24 -6.18
N THR A 531 27.28 0.55 -5.12
CA THR A 531 27.57 0.03 -3.77
C THR A 531 26.26 -0.16 -3.04
N VAL A 532 25.97 -1.39 -2.60
CA VAL A 532 24.73 -1.73 -1.91
C VAL A 532 25.04 -2.03 -0.46
N VAL A 533 24.55 -1.19 0.45
CA VAL A 533 24.72 -1.32 1.90
C VAL A 533 23.38 -1.69 2.51
N VAL A 534 23.32 -2.82 3.20
CA VAL A 534 22.08 -3.36 3.77
C VAL A 534 22.26 -3.52 5.28
N VAL A 535 21.35 -2.96 6.07
CA VAL A 535 21.24 -3.28 7.49
C VAL A 535 20.36 -4.52 7.61
N GLU A 536 20.89 -5.64 8.13
CA GLU A 536 20.16 -6.91 8.13
C GLU A 536 20.55 -7.86 9.26
N HIS A 537 19.63 -8.82 9.54
CA HIS A 537 19.78 -9.85 10.55
C HIS A 537 19.57 -11.26 9.99
N GLU A 538 19.03 -11.38 8.76
CA GLU A 538 18.72 -12.67 8.15
C GLU A 538 20.00 -13.37 7.70
N GLN A 539 20.10 -14.67 8.03
CA GLN A 539 21.28 -15.49 7.72
C GLN A 539 21.56 -15.53 6.22
N GLU A 540 20.54 -15.77 5.40
CA GLU A 540 20.67 -15.86 3.95
C GLU A 540 21.24 -14.58 3.30
N MET A 541 20.87 -13.41 3.85
CA MET A 541 21.39 -12.14 3.39
C MET A 541 22.86 -11.98 3.76
N MET A 542 23.26 -12.39 4.98
CA MET A 542 24.65 -12.36 5.42
C MET A 542 25.53 -13.35 4.66
N GLU A 543 25.02 -14.54 4.32
CA GLU A 543 25.71 -15.53 3.48
C GLU A 543 25.96 -15.01 2.06
N ALA A 544 25.01 -14.24 1.53
CA ALA A 544 25.07 -13.72 0.17
C ALA A 544 25.94 -12.45 0.03
N ALA A 545 26.34 -11.84 1.16
CA ALA A 545 27.11 -10.59 1.19
C ALA A 545 28.57 -10.79 0.71
N ASP A 546 29.08 -9.82 -0.04
CA ASP A 546 30.50 -9.75 -0.38
C ASP A 546 31.36 -9.34 0.84
N TYR A 547 30.77 -8.51 1.74
CA TYR A 547 31.44 -7.97 2.91
C TYR A 547 30.47 -7.77 4.05
N LEU A 548 30.88 -8.10 5.27
CA LEU A 548 30.10 -7.98 6.49
C LEU A 548 30.77 -7.00 7.46
N ILE A 549 29.96 -6.19 8.12
CA ILE A 549 30.35 -5.29 9.20
C ILE A 549 29.46 -5.59 10.39
N ASP A 550 30.04 -6.06 11.52
CA ASP A 550 29.31 -6.37 12.73
C ASP A 550 29.55 -5.31 13.78
N ILE A 551 28.47 -4.65 14.23
CA ILE A 551 28.48 -3.58 15.22
C ILE A 551 27.95 -4.09 16.55
N GLY A 552 28.72 -3.92 17.61
CA GLY A 552 28.40 -4.46 18.92
C GLY A 552 29.27 -3.89 20.05
N PRO A 553 29.65 -4.74 21.04
CA PRO A 553 29.22 -6.13 21.23
C PRO A 553 27.76 -6.27 21.70
N GLU A 554 27.22 -5.25 22.38
CA GLU A 554 25.86 -5.21 22.92
C GLU A 554 25.07 -4.03 22.37
N ALA A 555 23.97 -3.65 23.03
CA ALA A 555 23.09 -2.55 22.66
C ALA A 555 23.38 -1.28 23.47
N GLY A 556 22.93 -0.11 22.97
CA GLY A 556 22.98 1.16 23.66
C GLY A 556 24.41 1.58 24.02
N ILE A 557 24.66 1.93 25.28
CA ILE A 557 25.97 2.40 25.77
C ILE A 557 27.06 1.31 25.64
N ASN A 558 26.69 0.05 25.76
CA ASN A 558 27.59 -1.09 25.63
C ASN A 558 27.82 -1.51 24.18
N GLY A 559 27.10 -0.91 23.22
CA GLY A 559 27.27 -1.09 21.80
C GLY A 559 28.19 -0.07 21.16
N GLY A 560 28.06 0.14 19.87
CA GLY A 560 28.71 1.21 19.12
C GLY A 560 30.18 0.97 18.74
N GLU A 561 30.68 -0.25 18.91
CA GLU A 561 32.04 -0.64 18.51
C GLU A 561 32.00 -1.49 17.24
N MET A 562 33.00 -1.39 16.38
CA MET A 562 33.15 -2.32 15.27
C MET A 562 33.78 -3.62 15.79
N VAL A 563 32.98 -4.67 15.90
CA VAL A 563 33.43 -5.98 16.42
C VAL A 563 34.13 -6.77 15.34
N PHE A 564 33.59 -6.75 14.13
CA PHE A 564 34.13 -7.48 12.99
C PHE A 564 33.91 -6.72 11.68
N ALA A 565 34.84 -6.86 10.74
CA ALA A 565 34.72 -6.42 9.36
C ALA A 565 35.49 -7.39 8.44
N GLY A 566 34.83 -7.96 7.44
CA GLY A 566 35.43 -8.97 6.56
C GLY A 566 34.39 -9.75 5.76
N THR A 567 34.81 -10.90 5.22
CA THR A 567 33.93 -11.81 4.46
C THR A 567 33.13 -12.74 5.36
N TYR A 568 32.06 -13.36 4.82
CA TYR A 568 31.26 -14.36 5.52
C TYR A 568 32.12 -15.52 6.07
N GLN A 569 33.09 -16.03 5.29
CA GLN A 569 33.98 -17.12 5.73
C GLN A 569 34.92 -16.72 6.88
N GLN A 570 35.19 -15.43 7.02
CA GLN A 570 36.04 -14.91 8.10
C GLN A 570 35.25 -14.74 9.40
N ILE A 571 33.96 -14.27 9.35
CA ILE A 571 33.12 -14.11 10.55
C ILE A 571 32.80 -15.46 11.20
N LEU A 572 32.66 -16.54 10.44
CA LEU A 572 32.46 -17.90 10.99
C LEU A 572 33.61 -18.37 11.90
N LYS A 573 34.80 -17.83 11.70
CA LYS A 573 36.00 -18.16 12.48
C LYS A 573 36.23 -17.18 13.64
N ASP A 574 35.53 -16.05 13.63
CA ASP A 574 35.69 -15.04 14.67
C ASP A 574 35.05 -15.50 15.98
N THR A 575 35.72 -15.23 17.09
CA THR A 575 35.28 -15.63 18.43
C THR A 575 34.67 -14.46 19.22
N LYS A 576 34.88 -13.22 18.77
CA LYS A 576 34.38 -12.02 19.45
C LYS A 576 32.98 -11.64 18.97
N SER A 577 32.70 -11.83 17.67
CA SER A 577 31.39 -11.54 17.10
C SER A 577 30.34 -12.51 17.62
N LEU A 578 29.30 -11.96 18.24
CA LEU A 578 28.14 -12.74 18.67
C LEU A 578 27.39 -13.29 17.43
N THR A 579 27.24 -12.45 16.40
CA THR A 579 26.70 -12.86 15.08
C THR A 579 27.47 -14.05 14.53
N GLY A 580 28.82 -13.98 14.54
CA GLY A 580 29.68 -15.08 14.07
C GLY A 580 29.53 -16.39 14.87
N GLN A 581 29.28 -16.27 16.19
CA GLN A 581 28.99 -17.46 17.02
C GLN A 581 27.67 -18.16 16.64
N TYR A 582 26.62 -17.40 16.31
CA TYR A 582 25.34 -17.96 15.84
C TYR A 582 25.49 -18.54 14.43
N LEU A 583 26.12 -17.83 13.52
CA LEU A 583 26.32 -18.29 12.13
C LEU A 583 27.22 -19.56 12.06
N SER A 584 28.18 -19.70 12.96
CA SER A 584 29.05 -20.89 13.04
C SER A 584 28.45 -22.08 13.80
N GLY A 585 27.26 -21.92 14.39
CA GLY A 585 26.59 -22.93 15.21
C GLY A 585 27.16 -23.11 16.63
N LYS A 586 28.14 -22.28 17.05
CA LYS A 586 28.65 -22.30 18.43
C LYS A 586 27.63 -21.83 19.44
N SER A 587 26.78 -20.90 19.06
CA SER A 587 25.59 -20.48 19.78
C SER A 587 24.37 -20.78 18.91
N GLN A 588 23.29 -21.29 19.50
CA GLN A 588 22.07 -21.58 18.75
C GLN A 588 20.84 -21.42 19.65
N ILE A 589 19.69 -21.24 19.01
CA ILE A 589 18.39 -21.34 19.65
C ILE A 589 18.03 -22.82 19.65
N GLU A 590 17.93 -23.39 20.85
CA GLU A 590 17.70 -24.84 21.04
C GLU A 590 16.29 -25.22 20.59
N VAL A 591 16.17 -26.37 19.92
CA VAL A 591 14.88 -26.98 19.62
C VAL A 591 14.30 -27.54 20.92
N PRO A 592 13.04 -27.26 21.28
CA PRO A 592 12.45 -27.84 22.50
C PRO A 592 12.48 -29.39 22.50
N LYS A 593 13.03 -29.99 23.56
CA LYS A 593 13.13 -31.45 23.66
C LYS A 593 11.75 -32.14 23.70
N LYS A 594 10.72 -31.46 24.14
CA LYS A 594 9.33 -31.92 24.18
C LYS A 594 8.41 -30.78 23.78
N ARG A 595 7.45 -31.06 22.91
CA ARG A 595 6.37 -30.13 22.57
C ARG A 595 5.30 -30.18 23.66
N ARG A 596 4.65 -29.02 23.93
CA ARG A 596 3.54 -28.97 24.89
C ARG A 596 2.35 -29.75 24.34
N PRO A 597 1.82 -30.72 25.12
CA PRO A 597 0.59 -31.40 24.73
C PRO A 597 -0.60 -30.42 24.86
N TRP A 598 -1.56 -30.54 23.99
CA TRP A 598 -2.79 -29.77 24.05
C TRP A 598 -4.01 -30.70 23.93
N SER A 599 -5.12 -30.26 24.54
CA SER A 599 -6.42 -30.94 24.46
C SER A 599 -7.52 -30.01 24.02
N ASN A 600 -7.34 -28.70 24.21
CA ASN A 600 -8.30 -27.66 23.89
C ASN A 600 -7.90 -26.92 22.63
N SER A 601 -8.88 -26.56 21.80
CA SER A 601 -8.60 -25.87 20.55
C SER A 601 -9.79 -25.03 20.10
N VAL A 602 -9.53 -24.05 19.22
CA VAL A 602 -10.53 -23.32 18.48
C VAL A 602 -10.35 -23.64 17.00
N THR A 603 -11.44 -23.90 16.29
CA THR A 603 -11.43 -24.24 14.87
C THR A 603 -12.24 -23.22 14.10
N ILE A 604 -11.64 -22.62 13.06
CA ILE A 604 -12.35 -21.87 12.03
C ILE A 604 -12.72 -22.84 10.91
N LYS A 605 -14.00 -22.86 10.55
CA LYS A 605 -14.54 -23.67 9.46
C LYS A 605 -14.83 -22.80 8.24
N GLY A 606 -14.47 -23.28 7.06
CA GLY A 606 -14.81 -22.66 5.79
C GLY A 606 -14.29 -21.23 5.62
N ALA A 607 -13.03 -20.97 5.90
CA ALA A 607 -12.44 -19.63 5.73
C ALA A 607 -12.35 -19.26 4.25
N HIS A 608 -13.10 -18.21 3.79
CA HIS A 608 -13.22 -17.79 2.40
C HIS A 608 -12.74 -16.35 2.12
N GLU A 609 -12.21 -15.64 3.10
CA GLU A 609 -11.82 -14.24 2.95
C GLU A 609 -10.63 -14.07 2.00
N ASN A 610 -10.72 -13.11 1.08
CA ASN A 610 -9.70 -12.80 0.06
C ASN A 610 -9.35 -14.03 -0.80
N ASN A 611 -8.09 -14.51 -0.70
CA ASN A 611 -7.60 -15.65 -1.48
C ASN A 611 -7.81 -17.02 -0.79
N LEU A 612 -8.36 -17.06 0.42
CA LEU A 612 -8.60 -18.30 1.13
C LEU A 612 -9.65 -19.18 0.41
N LYS A 613 -9.40 -20.48 0.36
CA LYS A 613 -10.14 -21.45 -0.48
C LYS A 613 -11.12 -22.34 0.33
N GLY A 614 -11.80 -21.77 1.34
CA GLY A 614 -12.74 -22.53 2.15
C GLY A 614 -12.02 -23.50 3.09
N ILE A 615 -10.97 -23.06 3.75
CA ILE A 615 -10.13 -23.90 4.57
C ILE A 615 -10.66 -24.05 6.02
N ASP A 616 -10.48 -25.23 6.57
CA ASP A 616 -10.72 -25.53 7.98
C ASP A 616 -9.39 -25.49 8.72
N VAL A 617 -9.28 -24.68 9.77
CA VAL A 617 -8.03 -24.50 10.50
C VAL A 617 -8.26 -24.58 12.00
N GLN A 618 -7.50 -25.46 12.66
CA GLN A 618 -7.52 -25.69 14.10
C GLN A 618 -6.35 -24.99 14.79
N PHE A 619 -6.66 -24.23 15.85
CA PHE A 619 -5.72 -23.47 16.67
C PHE A 619 -5.69 -24.05 18.08
N PRO A 620 -4.63 -24.78 18.45
CA PRO A 620 -4.45 -25.29 19.83
C PRO A 620 -4.34 -24.15 20.85
N LEU A 621 -4.88 -24.40 22.04
CA LEU A 621 -4.80 -23.49 23.18
C LEU A 621 -3.70 -23.91 24.17
N ASN A 622 -3.22 -22.98 24.99
CA ASN A 622 -2.11 -23.14 25.95
C ASN A 622 -0.80 -23.65 25.31
N THR A 623 -0.59 -23.26 24.05
CA THR A 623 0.57 -23.63 23.25
C THR A 623 1.19 -22.41 22.59
N PHE A 624 2.39 -22.62 22.04
CA PHE A 624 3.02 -21.71 21.09
C PHE A 624 2.73 -22.18 19.67
N THR A 625 1.80 -21.56 18.99
CA THR A 625 1.39 -21.87 17.62
C THR A 625 1.94 -20.84 16.63
N VAL A 626 2.50 -21.31 15.51
CA VAL A 626 2.99 -20.44 14.44
C VAL A 626 2.18 -20.66 13.17
N VAL A 627 1.69 -19.56 12.58
CA VAL A 627 1.07 -19.52 11.25
C VAL A 627 2.10 -18.99 10.25
N THR A 628 2.48 -19.83 9.31
CA THR A 628 3.53 -19.57 8.34
C THR A 628 3.07 -19.78 6.89
N GLY A 629 3.97 -19.61 5.94
CA GLY A 629 3.75 -19.77 4.49
C GLY A 629 4.29 -18.59 3.69
N VAL A 630 4.35 -18.69 2.37
CA VAL A 630 4.92 -17.68 1.49
C VAL A 630 4.20 -16.33 1.58
N SER A 631 4.84 -15.25 1.12
CA SER A 631 4.24 -13.91 1.10
C SER A 631 2.96 -13.90 0.24
N GLY A 632 1.88 -13.26 0.77
CA GLY A 632 0.59 -13.22 0.08
C GLY A 632 -0.22 -14.53 0.08
N SER A 633 0.18 -15.56 0.84
CA SER A 633 -0.54 -16.86 0.90
C SER A 633 -1.90 -16.83 1.61
N GLY A 634 -2.19 -15.79 2.40
CA GLY A 634 -3.47 -15.64 3.11
C GLY A 634 -3.38 -15.68 4.64
N LYS A 635 -2.19 -15.75 5.24
CA LYS A 635 -1.97 -15.77 6.70
C LYS A 635 -2.68 -14.65 7.43
N THR A 636 -2.47 -13.42 6.98
CA THR A 636 -3.07 -12.22 7.57
C THR A 636 -4.60 -12.21 7.40
N SER A 637 -5.12 -12.74 6.28
CA SER A 637 -6.56 -12.91 6.06
C SER A 637 -7.15 -13.89 7.07
N LEU A 638 -6.50 -15.03 7.29
CA LEU A 638 -6.96 -16.04 8.25
C LEU A 638 -6.93 -15.51 9.69
N VAL A 639 -5.82 -14.91 10.11
CA VAL A 639 -5.63 -14.54 11.52
C VAL A 639 -6.24 -13.19 11.84
N LYS A 640 -5.92 -12.12 11.10
CA LYS A 640 -6.37 -10.75 11.42
C LYS A 640 -7.77 -10.43 10.92
N ARG A 641 -8.20 -11.01 9.79
CA ARG A 641 -9.51 -10.71 9.20
C ARG A 641 -10.61 -11.66 9.67
N ILE A 642 -10.26 -12.92 10.01
CA ILE A 642 -11.26 -13.91 10.44
C ILE A 642 -11.12 -14.23 11.92
N LEU A 643 -10.01 -14.87 12.34
CA LEU A 643 -9.88 -15.42 13.70
C LEU A 643 -10.01 -14.35 14.79
N TYR A 644 -9.24 -13.27 14.70
CA TYR A 644 -9.23 -12.22 15.71
C TYR A 644 -10.62 -11.57 15.89
N PRO A 645 -11.28 -11.04 14.83
CA PRO A 645 -12.60 -10.43 14.98
C PRO A 645 -13.69 -11.45 15.37
N ALA A 646 -13.60 -12.70 14.89
CA ALA A 646 -14.54 -13.76 15.25
C ALA A 646 -14.49 -14.08 16.75
N LEU A 647 -13.29 -14.20 17.32
CA LEU A 647 -13.10 -14.41 18.76
C LEU A 647 -13.53 -13.20 19.57
N GLN A 648 -13.15 -11.98 19.19
CA GLN A 648 -13.60 -10.74 19.85
C GLN A 648 -15.14 -10.68 19.95
N LYS A 649 -15.81 -11.08 18.89
CA LYS A 649 -17.26 -11.16 18.85
C LYS A 649 -17.83 -12.23 19.79
N SER A 650 -17.21 -13.42 19.80
CA SER A 650 -17.67 -14.56 20.62
C SER A 650 -17.50 -14.27 22.11
N ILE A 651 -16.47 -13.51 22.53
CA ILE A 651 -16.26 -13.15 23.95
C ILE A 651 -16.98 -11.84 24.35
N GLY A 652 -17.80 -11.26 23.46
CA GLY A 652 -18.60 -10.06 23.76
C GLY A 652 -17.84 -8.74 23.74
N ASN A 653 -16.59 -8.70 23.30
CA ASN A 653 -15.72 -7.49 23.18
C ASN A 653 -15.72 -6.89 21.78
N TYR A 654 -16.82 -6.99 21.05
CA TYR A 654 -16.89 -6.54 19.67
C TYR A 654 -16.68 -5.02 19.52
N SER A 655 -15.62 -4.63 18.84
CA SER A 655 -15.20 -3.23 18.61
C SER A 655 -15.76 -2.61 17.33
N GLY A 656 -16.65 -3.31 16.60
CA GLY A 656 -17.19 -2.85 15.31
C GLY A 656 -16.30 -3.18 14.11
N GLU A 657 -15.21 -3.92 14.27
CA GLU A 657 -14.38 -4.38 13.16
C GLU A 657 -15.10 -5.44 12.32
N GLN A 658 -14.95 -5.33 11.01
CA GLN A 658 -15.53 -6.30 10.07
C GLN A 658 -14.87 -7.67 10.24
N THR A 659 -15.69 -8.71 10.36
CA THR A 659 -15.20 -10.09 10.31
C THR A 659 -15.20 -10.58 8.87
N GLY A 660 -14.08 -11.17 8.43
CA GLY A 660 -13.99 -11.81 7.11
C GLY A 660 -14.96 -12.99 6.97
N VAL A 661 -15.07 -13.53 5.77
CA VAL A 661 -16.04 -14.60 5.44
C VAL A 661 -15.53 -15.94 5.92
N TYR A 662 -16.33 -16.62 6.75
CA TYR A 662 -16.11 -17.99 7.27
C TYR A 662 -17.46 -18.63 7.61
N ASP A 663 -17.53 -19.96 7.66
CA ASP A 663 -18.78 -20.67 7.91
C ASP A 663 -19.11 -20.73 9.41
N ALA A 664 -18.17 -21.19 10.23
CA ALA A 664 -18.36 -21.31 11.67
C ALA A 664 -17.06 -21.17 12.45
N ILE A 665 -17.18 -20.86 13.74
CA ILE A 665 -16.13 -20.98 14.74
C ILE A 665 -16.58 -21.98 15.81
N GLU A 666 -15.77 -22.99 16.06
CA GLU A 666 -16.10 -24.12 16.93
C GLU A 666 -14.99 -24.37 17.96
N GLY A 667 -15.27 -25.20 18.96
CA GLY A 667 -14.31 -25.66 19.96
C GLY A 667 -14.39 -24.91 21.29
N ASP A 668 -13.27 -24.86 22.01
CA ASP A 668 -13.19 -24.43 23.40
C ASP A 668 -13.08 -22.90 23.58
N ILE A 669 -13.93 -22.14 22.89
CA ILE A 669 -13.92 -20.66 22.90
C ILE A 669 -14.08 -20.12 24.32
N THR A 670 -14.85 -20.79 25.18
CA THR A 670 -15.07 -20.39 26.58
C THR A 670 -13.82 -20.41 27.45
N GLN A 671 -12.74 -21.07 27.00
CA GLN A 671 -11.42 -21.04 27.65
C GLN A 671 -10.67 -19.73 27.41
N ILE A 672 -11.13 -18.90 26.47
CA ILE A 672 -10.53 -17.62 26.13
C ILE A 672 -11.37 -16.51 26.74
N GLU A 673 -10.81 -15.78 27.71
CA GLU A 673 -11.47 -14.65 28.35
C GLU A 673 -11.13 -13.32 27.66
N GLN A 674 -9.99 -13.27 26.96
CA GLN A 674 -9.50 -12.09 26.28
C GLN A 674 -8.68 -12.47 25.03
N VAL A 675 -8.76 -11.66 23.99
CA VAL A 675 -7.90 -11.79 22.80
C VAL A 675 -7.18 -10.46 22.56
N GLU A 676 -5.86 -10.52 22.45
CA GLU A 676 -5.02 -9.33 22.23
C GLU A 676 -4.18 -9.46 20.97
N MET A 677 -4.31 -8.47 20.08
CA MET A 677 -3.46 -8.36 18.90
C MET A 677 -2.26 -7.46 19.22
N VAL A 678 -1.06 -8.03 19.16
CA VAL A 678 0.20 -7.33 19.39
C VAL A 678 0.88 -7.10 18.04
N ASP A 679 0.64 -5.95 17.47
CA ASP A 679 1.15 -5.52 16.17
C ASP A 679 2.29 -4.51 16.30
N GLN A 680 2.89 -4.13 15.18
CA GLN A 680 3.99 -3.17 15.09
C GLN A 680 3.53 -1.69 15.14
N ASN A 681 2.24 -1.42 15.36
CA ASN A 681 1.74 -0.07 15.49
C ASN A 681 2.36 0.64 16.70
N PRO A 682 2.58 1.96 16.62
CA PRO A 682 3.12 2.74 17.74
C PRO A 682 2.33 2.54 19.05
N ILE A 683 3.00 2.61 20.18
CA ILE A 683 2.39 2.48 21.53
C ILE A 683 1.44 3.62 21.90
N GLY A 684 1.35 4.65 21.07
CA GLY A 684 0.44 5.78 21.22
C GLY A 684 0.52 6.72 20.04
N ARG A 685 -0.54 7.51 19.84
CA ARG A 685 -0.65 8.46 18.71
C ARG A 685 0.06 9.79 18.96
N SER A 686 0.39 10.11 20.21
CA SER A 686 1.02 11.38 20.61
C SER A 686 2.53 11.19 20.72
N SER A 687 3.31 12.19 20.33
CA SER A 687 4.76 12.31 20.56
C SER A 687 5.14 12.23 22.04
N ARG A 688 4.17 12.50 22.96
CA ARG A 688 4.32 12.38 24.43
C ARG A 688 4.19 10.94 24.93
N SER A 689 3.70 10.01 24.11
CA SER A 689 3.66 8.58 24.46
C SER A 689 5.10 8.04 24.46
N ASN A 690 5.48 7.35 25.52
CA ASN A 690 6.83 6.80 25.70
C ASN A 690 6.80 5.50 26.51
N PRO A 691 7.89 4.73 26.56
CA PRO A 691 7.94 3.44 27.24
C PRO A 691 7.54 3.52 28.71
N VAL A 692 8.05 4.50 29.45
CA VAL A 692 7.82 4.61 30.90
C VAL A 692 6.38 4.91 31.27
N THR A 693 5.65 5.67 30.41
CA THR A 693 4.23 5.90 30.61
C THR A 693 3.37 4.69 30.22
N TYR A 694 3.75 3.98 29.16
CA TYR A 694 3.02 2.82 28.70
C TYR A 694 3.01 1.68 29.73
N VAL A 695 4.17 1.40 30.36
CA VAL A 695 4.26 0.40 31.44
C VAL A 695 3.82 0.94 32.81
N LYS A 696 3.32 2.19 32.86
CA LYS A 696 2.85 2.87 34.08
C LYS A 696 3.90 3.03 35.19
N ALA A 697 5.19 2.99 34.85
CA ALA A 697 6.28 3.25 35.79
C ALA A 697 6.38 4.75 36.14
N TRP A 698 5.96 5.63 35.20
CA TRP A 698 5.96 7.07 35.41
C TRP A 698 5.08 7.52 36.59
N ASP A 699 4.02 6.82 36.89
CA ASP A 699 3.13 7.15 38.02
C ASP A 699 3.85 7.01 39.37
N GLU A 700 4.65 5.94 39.53
CA GLU A 700 5.45 5.71 40.72
C GLU A 700 6.62 6.73 40.82
N ILE A 701 7.24 7.02 39.66
CA ILE A 701 8.32 8.02 39.60
C ILE A 701 7.80 9.41 40.01
N ARG A 702 6.64 9.83 39.48
CA ARG A 702 6.01 11.11 39.86
C ARG A 702 5.70 11.17 41.36
N ALA A 703 5.23 10.08 41.94
CA ALA A 703 4.96 9.98 43.38
C ALA A 703 6.26 10.09 44.20
N LEU A 704 7.34 9.45 43.72
CA LEU A 704 8.66 9.54 44.37
C LEU A 704 9.19 10.98 44.38
N TYR A 705 9.10 11.70 43.26
CA TYR A 705 9.57 13.09 43.17
C TYR A 705 8.71 14.04 43.99
N ALA A 706 7.39 13.87 44.02
CA ALA A 706 6.49 14.65 44.87
C ALA A 706 6.76 14.45 46.38
N ASN A 707 7.35 13.34 46.75
CA ASN A 707 7.71 13.04 48.13
C ASN A 707 9.07 13.62 48.58
N GLN A 708 9.88 14.18 47.66
CA GLN A 708 11.14 14.85 48.00
C GLN A 708 10.90 16.13 48.83
N ALA A 709 11.83 16.46 49.72
CA ALA A 709 11.70 17.62 50.62
C ALA A 709 11.48 18.96 49.87
N PRO A 710 12.20 19.27 48.76
CA PRO A 710 11.93 20.50 47.97
C PRO A 710 10.52 20.51 47.36
N ALA A 711 10.03 19.37 46.89
CA ALA A 711 8.69 19.28 46.30
C ALA A 711 7.61 19.50 47.35
N LYS A 712 7.75 18.93 48.56
CA LYS A 712 6.83 19.13 49.69
C LYS A 712 6.83 20.57 50.16
N ALA A 713 8.01 21.20 50.26
CA ALA A 713 8.13 22.59 50.63
C ALA A 713 7.45 23.54 49.63
N ALA A 714 7.54 23.22 48.34
CA ALA A 714 6.88 23.97 47.27
C ALA A 714 5.41 23.56 47.00
N GLY A 715 4.87 22.63 47.79
CA GLY A 715 3.48 22.15 47.62
C GLY A 715 3.22 21.41 46.32
N LEU A 716 4.25 20.84 45.67
CA LEU A 716 4.14 20.19 44.39
C LEU A 716 3.53 18.77 44.54
N LYS A 717 2.43 18.55 43.90
CA LYS A 717 1.74 17.24 43.84
C LYS A 717 2.28 16.40 42.68
N PRO A 718 2.05 15.07 42.63
CA PRO A 718 2.48 14.21 41.50
C PRO A 718 2.05 14.69 40.12
N ALA A 719 0.96 15.47 40.01
CA ALA A 719 0.51 16.08 38.76
C ALA A 719 1.51 17.12 38.19
N ALA A 720 2.26 17.82 39.04
CA ALA A 720 3.28 18.79 38.59
C ALA A 720 4.45 18.11 37.83
N PHE A 721 4.71 16.84 38.08
CA PHE A 721 5.74 16.04 37.40
C PHE A 721 5.21 15.29 36.19
N SER A 722 4.04 15.68 35.64
CA SER A 722 3.46 15.13 34.43
C SER A 722 3.70 16.05 33.23
N PHE A 723 4.25 15.54 32.18
CA PHE A 723 4.35 16.26 30.89
C PHE A 723 3.04 16.24 30.08
N ASN A 724 2.01 15.53 30.54
CA ASN A 724 0.69 15.45 29.90
C ASN A 724 -0.36 16.42 30.48
N VAL A 725 -0.12 16.92 31.72
CA VAL A 725 -1.07 17.76 32.47
C VAL A 725 -0.47 19.16 32.65
N GLU A 726 -1.33 20.19 32.59
CA GLU A 726 -0.89 21.55 32.86
C GLU A 726 -0.42 21.74 34.31
N GLY A 727 0.46 22.71 34.50
CA GLY A 727 1.05 23.06 35.77
C GLY A 727 2.56 23.00 35.77
N GLY A 728 3.16 21.84 35.63
CA GLY A 728 4.60 21.64 35.62
C GLY A 728 5.26 21.48 34.27
N ARG A 729 4.50 21.16 33.23
CA ARG A 729 5.01 21.04 31.87
C ARG A 729 5.35 22.39 31.24
N CYS A 730 6.29 22.41 30.31
CA CYS A 730 6.60 23.61 29.53
C CYS A 730 5.38 24.07 28.73
N ASP A 731 5.04 25.34 28.79
CA ASP A 731 3.87 25.89 28.10
C ASP A 731 4.07 26.00 26.58
N VAL A 732 5.32 26.23 26.13
CA VAL A 732 5.65 26.38 24.70
C VAL A 732 5.51 25.06 23.96
N CYS A 733 6.23 24.01 24.37
CA CYS A 733 6.15 22.69 23.74
C CYS A 733 5.05 21.78 24.33
N GLN A 734 4.31 22.26 25.31
CA GLN A 734 3.26 21.51 26.00
C GLN A 734 3.69 20.12 26.52
N GLY A 735 4.97 20.00 26.89
CA GLY A 735 5.56 18.75 27.40
C GLY A 735 6.11 17.80 26.34
N GLU A 736 6.15 18.20 25.07
CA GLU A 736 6.74 17.38 23.99
C GLU A 736 8.27 17.43 23.98
N GLY A 737 8.86 18.54 24.47
CA GLY A 737 10.30 18.78 24.42
C GLY A 737 10.78 19.34 23.08
N GLU A 738 9.96 19.22 22.05
CA GLU A 738 10.23 19.60 20.67
C GLU A 738 9.10 20.47 20.12
N VAL A 739 9.43 21.31 19.14
CA VAL A 739 8.47 22.11 18.38
C VAL A 739 8.50 21.63 16.94
N LYS A 740 7.34 21.19 16.44
CA LYS A 740 7.15 20.74 15.07
C LYS A 740 6.70 21.91 14.21
N ILE A 741 7.43 22.18 13.14
CA ILE A 741 7.10 23.17 12.12
C ILE A 741 6.60 22.41 10.90
N GLU A 742 5.28 22.48 10.65
CA GLU A 742 4.66 21.82 9.51
C GLU A 742 4.98 22.59 8.23
N MET A 743 5.51 21.89 7.24
CA MET A 743 5.85 22.43 5.92
C MET A 743 4.87 21.89 4.88
N GLN A 744 4.21 22.81 4.13
CA GLN A 744 3.15 22.41 3.15
C GLN A 744 3.64 21.51 2.01
N PHE A 745 4.93 21.58 1.63
CA PHE A 745 5.49 20.87 0.47
C PHE A 745 6.77 20.09 0.77
N MET A 746 7.20 20.02 2.03
CA MET A 746 8.44 19.38 2.47
C MET A 746 8.19 18.60 3.76
N ALA A 747 9.14 17.77 4.16
CA ALA A 747 9.09 17.08 5.45
C ALA A 747 9.08 18.11 6.59
N ASP A 748 8.28 17.84 7.62
CA ASP A 748 8.18 18.69 8.80
C ASP A 748 9.55 18.83 9.50
N ILE A 749 9.85 20.02 9.98
CA ILE A 749 11.06 20.28 10.75
C ILE A 749 10.74 20.14 12.24
N VAL A 750 11.50 19.29 12.92
CA VAL A 750 11.40 19.11 14.38
C VAL A 750 12.62 19.73 15.04
N LEU A 751 12.41 20.69 15.91
CA LEU A 751 13.47 21.38 16.63
C LEU A 751 13.29 21.22 18.14
N PRO A 752 14.39 21.12 18.94
CA PRO A 752 14.29 21.17 20.38
C PRO A 752 13.62 22.47 20.83
N CYS A 753 12.73 22.39 21.81
CA CYS A 753 12.06 23.55 22.34
C CYS A 753 13.06 24.49 23.03
N GLU A 754 13.25 25.70 22.53
CA GLU A 754 14.18 26.68 23.09
C GLU A 754 13.82 27.09 24.53
N ALA A 755 12.52 27.19 24.85
CA ALA A 755 12.04 27.66 26.16
C ALA A 755 12.39 26.68 27.30
N CYS A 756 12.45 25.37 27.05
CA CYS A 756 12.82 24.38 28.05
C CYS A 756 14.13 23.64 27.74
N GLY A 757 14.81 23.98 26.63
CA GLY A 757 16.01 23.29 26.19
C GLY A 757 15.80 21.79 25.93
N GLY A 758 14.61 21.39 25.44
CA GLY A 758 14.23 19.99 25.23
C GLY A 758 13.75 19.25 26.49
N LYS A 759 13.84 19.85 27.70
CA LYS A 759 13.62 19.19 28.99
C LYS A 759 12.15 18.94 29.36
N ARG A 760 11.20 19.41 28.59
CA ARG A 760 9.72 19.17 28.73
C ARG A 760 9.03 19.85 29.90
N PHE A 761 9.75 20.27 30.93
CA PHE A 761 9.22 20.82 32.19
C PHE A 761 9.65 22.26 32.42
N LYS A 762 8.91 22.96 33.30
CA LYS A 762 9.29 24.27 33.87
C LYS A 762 10.42 24.13 34.84
N GLN A 763 11.19 25.23 35.08
CA GLN A 763 12.39 25.19 35.87
C GLN A 763 12.13 24.73 37.32
N PHE A 764 11.08 25.21 37.99
CA PHE A 764 10.78 24.83 39.38
C PHE A 764 10.50 23.32 39.57
N VAL A 765 10.09 22.59 38.52
CA VAL A 765 9.94 21.12 38.52
C VAL A 765 11.31 20.47 38.35
N LEU A 766 12.19 21.07 37.53
CA LEU A 766 13.54 20.57 37.25
C LEU A 766 14.47 20.74 38.47
N ASP A 767 14.17 21.70 39.35
CA ASP A 767 14.93 21.95 40.58
C ASP A 767 14.74 20.85 41.65
N VAL A 768 13.70 20.01 41.49
CA VAL A 768 13.47 18.86 42.38
C VAL A 768 14.33 17.67 41.93
N HIS A 769 15.21 17.21 42.78
CA HIS A 769 16.14 16.12 42.47
C HIS A 769 15.92 14.89 43.38
N TYR A 770 16.10 13.71 42.81
CA TYR A 770 16.26 12.45 43.50
C TYR A 770 17.61 11.85 43.07
N LYS A 771 18.49 11.53 44.05
CA LYS A 771 19.89 11.09 43.80
C LYS A 771 20.60 11.97 42.73
N ASN A 772 20.50 13.30 42.86
CA ASN A 772 21.11 14.32 42.00
C ASN A 772 20.60 14.33 40.53
N LYS A 773 19.46 13.68 40.22
CA LYS A 773 18.82 13.74 38.90
C LYS A 773 17.43 14.36 38.97
N SER A 774 17.15 15.29 38.06
CA SER A 774 15.81 15.84 37.82
C SER A 774 14.91 14.83 37.10
N VAL A 775 13.61 15.10 37.02
CA VAL A 775 12.67 14.26 36.22
C VAL A 775 13.01 14.22 34.74
N ALA A 776 13.60 15.29 34.18
CA ALA A 776 14.04 15.31 32.79
C ALA A 776 15.25 14.38 32.58
N ASP A 777 16.23 14.40 33.53
CA ASP A 777 17.41 13.53 33.48
C ASP A 777 17.00 12.04 33.58
N VAL A 778 15.94 11.73 34.34
CA VAL A 778 15.40 10.37 34.45
C VAL A 778 14.79 9.91 33.14
N LEU A 779 14.10 10.78 32.36
CA LEU A 779 13.57 10.43 31.06
C LEU A 779 14.65 10.10 30.01
N GLU A 780 15.87 10.65 30.21
CA GLU A 780 17.04 10.39 29.36
C GLU A 780 17.79 9.09 29.72
N LEU A 781 17.50 8.51 30.89
CA LEU A 781 18.10 7.22 31.26
C LEU A 781 17.57 6.11 30.35
N SER A 782 18.45 5.19 29.96
CA SER A 782 18.04 3.91 29.42
C SER A 782 17.34 3.05 30.48
N VAL A 783 16.61 2.03 30.07
CA VAL A 783 15.96 1.08 30.99
C VAL A 783 16.99 0.41 31.90
N ASP A 784 18.16 0.01 31.36
CA ASP A 784 19.27 -0.59 32.15
C ASP A 784 19.80 0.36 33.21
N GLU A 785 20.10 1.62 32.85
CA GLU A 785 20.53 2.65 33.78
C GLU A 785 19.46 2.95 34.83
N ALA A 786 18.20 3.01 34.43
CA ALA A 786 17.09 3.27 35.32
C ALA A 786 16.88 2.16 36.35
N ILE A 787 17.06 0.89 35.96
CA ILE A 787 17.00 -0.26 36.88
C ILE A 787 18.08 -0.10 37.97
N VAL A 788 19.32 0.25 37.61
CA VAL A 788 20.40 0.50 38.57
C VAL A 788 20.09 1.72 39.42
N PHE A 789 19.61 2.82 38.85
CA PHE A 789 19.29 4.05 39.54
C PHE A 789 18.20 3.89 40.61
N PHE A 790 17.13 3.11 40.28
CA PHE A 790 16.00 2.85 41.16
C PHE A 790 16.12 1.53 41.93
N ALA A 791 17.33 1.00 42.13
CA ALA A 791 17.55 -0.29 42.82
C ALA A 791 16.89 -0.36 44.21
N ASP A 792 16.66 0.74 44.87
CA ASP A 792 15.97 0.89 46.16
C ASP A 792 14.44 1.07 46.06
N GLN A 793 13.87 1.07 44.86
CA GLN A 793 12.45 1.35 44.60
C GLN A 793 11.73 0.14 43.95
N PRO A 794 11.31 -0.87 44.74
CA PRO A 794 10.81 -2.15 44.22
C PRO A 794 9.57 -2.01 43.32
N LYS A 795 8.74 -0.99 43.61
CA LYS A 795 7.52 -0.73 42.74
C LYS A 795 7.89 -0.23 41.36
N ILE A 796 8.95 0.56 41.21
CA ILE A 796 9.45 1.04 39.92
C ILE A 796 10.15 -0.11 39.22
N LEU A 797 11.01 -0.85 39.91
CA LEU A 797 11.73 -2.01 39.36
C LEU A 797 10.77 -3.06 38.77
N ALA A 798 9.71 -3.40 39.51
CA ALA A 798 8.72 -4.39 39.03
C ALA A 798 8.08 -3.98 37.67
N LYS A 799 8.07 -2.72 37.32
CA LYS A 799 7.55 -2.19 36.04
C LYS A 799 8.63 -2.01 34.97
N LEU A 800 9.89 -1.83 35.34
CA LEU A 800 11.00 -1.65 34.40
C LEU A 800 11.68 -2.97 34.04
N GLN A 801 11.76 -3.95 34.96
CA GLN A 801 12.40 -5.25 34.73
C GLN A 801 11.84 -5.99 33.50
N PRO A 802 10.52 -6.07 33.26
CA PRO A 802 9.98 -6.71 32.07
C PRO A 802 10.42 -6.04 30.75
N LEU A 803 10.74 -4.74 30.75
CA LEU A 803 11.31 -4.09 29.56
C LEU A 803 12.73 -4.60 29.26
N GLN A 804 13.53 -4.83 30.29
CA GLN A 804 14.86 -5.44 30.15
C GLN A 804 14.76 -6.90 29.71
N ASP A 805 13.82 -7.66 30.30
CA ASP A 805 13.61 -9.08 29.99
C ASP A 805 13.23 -9.34 28.53
N VAL A 806 12.48 -8.40 27.90
CA VAL A 806 12.16 -8.45 26.46
C VAL A 806 13.27 -7.87 25.57
N GLY A 807 14.43 -7.51 26.11
CA GLY A 807 15.59 -7.01 25.36
C GLY A 807 15.55 -5.52 25.01
N LEU A 808 14.83 -4.69 25.78
CA LEU A 808 14.73 -3.25 25.57
C LEU A 808 15.54 -2.42 26.59
N GLY A 809 16.58 -3.02 27.17
CA GLY A 809 17.43 -2.36 28.17
C GLY A 809 18.08 -1.06 27.69
N TYR A 810 18.35 -0.95 26.40
CA TYR A 810 18.99 0.22 25.77
C TYR A 810 18.03 1.38 25.49
N VAL A 811 16.71 1.15 25.47
CA VAL A 811 15.71 2.17 25.13
C VAL A 811 15.61 3.20 26.26
N LYS A 812 15.58 4.50 25.90
CA LYS A 812 15.41 5.58 26.89
C LYS A 812 13.98 5.59 27.43
N LEU A 813 13.82 5.85 28.73
CA LEU A 813 12.50 5.91 29.39
C LEU A 813 11.55 6.91 28.73
N GLY A 814 12.07 8.06 28.32
CA GLY A 814 11.32 9.16 27.70
C GLY A 814 11.31 9.15 26.19
N GLN A 815 11.82 8.11 25.52
CA GLN A 815 11.85 8.03 24.06
C GLN A 815 10.44 8.11 23.45
N SER A 816 10.25 9.02 22.50
CA SER A 816 8.93 9.21 21.84
C SER A 816 8.50 7.95 21.10
N SER A 817 7.20 7.64 21.15
CA SER A 817 6.63 6.52 20.40
C SER A 817 6.84 6.62 18.89
N SER A 818 7.00 7.83 18.35
CA SER A 818 7.26 8.09 16.93
C SER A 818 8.67 7.73 16.47
N THR A 819 9.63 7.63 17.42
CA THR A 819 11.03 7.29 17.15
C THR A 819 11.36 5.82 17.43
N LEU A 820 10.40 5.06 17.99
CA LEU A 820 10.54 3.63 18.20
C LEU A 820 10.35 2.87 16.91
N SER A 821 11.15 1.83 16.69
CA SER A 821 10.89 0.86 15.61
C SER A 821 9.62 0.05 15.90
N GLY A 822 9.03 -0.54 14.85
CA GLY A 822 7.84 -1.39 14.99
C GLY A 822 8.06 -2.56 15.97
N GLY A 823 9.23 -3.20 15.90
CA GLY A 823 9.60 -4.28 16.81
C GLY A 823 9.80 -3.83 18.27
N GLU A 824 10.37 -2.63 18.51
CA GLU A 824 10.49 -2.05 19.85
C GLU A 824 9.11 -1.75 20.45
N ALA A 825 8.20 -1.15 19.66
CA ALA A 825 6.83 -0.88 20.09
C ALA A 825 6.09 -2.16 20.47
N GLN A 826 6.26 -3.22 19.69
CA GLN A 826 5.67 -4.54 19.95
C GLN A 826 6.20 -5.17 21.24
N ARG A 827 7.53 -5.11 21.48
CA ARG A 827 8.15 -5.61 22.71
C ARG A 827 7.74 -4.81 23.96
N ILE A 828 7.52 -3.50 23.84
CA ILE A 828 6.96 -2.69 24.94
C ILE A 828 5.54 -3.15 25.30
N LYS A 829 4.71 -3.44 24.28
CA LYS A 829 3.36 -4.03 24.49
C LYS A 829 3.47 -5.38 25.22
N LEU A 830 4.37 -6.24 24.78
CA LEU A 830 4.64 -7.55 25.42
C LEU A 830 5.05 -7.37 26.89
N ALA A 831 5.99 -6.48 27.19
CA ALA A 831 6.43 -6.18 28.55
C ALA A 831 5.26 -5.76 29.45
N SER A 832 4.31 -4.97 28.92
CA SER A 832 3.14 -4.52 29.67
C SER A 832 2.21 -5.67 30.11
N PHE A 833 2.16 -6.75 29.33
CA PHE A 833 1.38 -7.94 29.68
C PHE A 833 2.10 -8.79 30.74
N LEU A 834 3.41 -8.90 30.66
CA LEU A 834 4.22 -9.57 31.68
C LEU A 834 4.09 -8.89 33.06
N ILE A 835 3.95 -7.57 33.11
CA ILE A 835 3.73 -6.80 34.36
C ILE A 835 2.39 -7.20 35.03
N LYS A 836 1.35 -7.51 34.26
CA LYS A 836 0.02 -7.88 34.80
C LYS A 836 0.03 -9.22 35.56
N GLY A 837 0.95 -10.14 35.24
CA GLY A 837 1.19 -11.38 35.98
C GLY A 837 -0.03 -12.30 36.15
N ASN A 838 -0.08 -13.05 37.25
CA ASN A 838 -1.11 -14.06 37.56
C ASN A 838 -2.56 -13.51 37.73
N ASN A 839 -2.75 -12.21 37.80
CA ASN A 839 -4.08 -11.57 37.89
C ASN A 839 -4.69 -11.29 36.51
N SER A 840 -4.06 -11.76 35.44
CA SER A 840 -4.58 -11.55 34.08
C SER A 840 -5.60 -12.65 33.72
N LYS A 841 -6.60 -12.26 32.94
CA LYS A 841 -7.56 -13.17 32.29
C LYS A 841 -6.83 -14.13 31.38
N LYS A 842 -7.33 -15.33 31.16
CA LYS A 842 -6.79 -16.28 30.15
C LYS A 842 -6.88 -15.64 28.77
N THR A 843 -5.73 -15.29 28.21
CA THR A 843 -5.63 -14.48 27.00
C THR A 843 -5.02 -15.28 25.86
N LEU A 844 -5.62 -15.17 24.69
CA LEU A 844 -4.97 -15.54 23.43
C LEU A 844 -4.23 -14.31 22.89
N PHE A 845 -2.90 -14.36 22.92
CA PHE A 845 -2.05 -13.35 22.30
C PHE A 845 -1.77 -13.71 20.86
N ILE A 846 -2.00 -12.76 19.96
CA ILE A 846 -1.71 -12.89 18.54
C ILE A 846 -0.61 -11.88 18.19
N PHE A 847 0.54 -12.36 17.76
CA PHE A 847 1.68 -11.54 17.34
C PHE A 847 1.83 -11.58 15.83
N ASP A 848 2.13 -10.42 15.25
CA ASP A 848 2.37 -10.26 13.83
C ASP A 848 3.84 -9.93 13.57
N GLU A 849 4.59 -10.89 13.03
CA GLU A 849 6.01 -10.81 12.68
C GLU A 849 6.87 -10.22 13.82
N PRO A 850 6.88 -10.84 15.03
CA PRO A 850 7.54 -10.26 16.19
C PRO A 850 9.09 -10.34 16.14
N THR A 851 9.67 -11.05 15.17
CA THR A 851 11.13 -11.14 14.99
C THR A 851 11.71 -10.03 14.13
N THR A 852 10.87 -9.15 13.62
CA THR A 852 11.29 -8.01 12.80
C THR A 852 12.39 -7.19 13.47
N GLY A 853 13.54 -7.02 12.80
CA GLY A 853 14.68 -6.26 13.31
C GLY A 853 15.40 -6.88 14.50
N LEU A 854 15.19 -8.17 14.78
CA LEU A 854 15.79 -8.86 15.89
C LEU A 854 17.00 -9.69 15.47
N HIS A 855 18.09 -9.52 16.21
CA HIS A 855 19.22 -10.44 16.19
C HIS A 855 18.86 -11.77 16.87
N PHE A 856 19.54 -12.87 16.55
CA PHE A 856 19.34 -14.21 17.14
C PHE A 856 19.25 -14.20 18.68
N GLN A 857 20.09 -13.41 19.35
CA GLN A 857 20.06 -13.29 20.81
C GLN A 857 18.75 -12.65 21.31
N ASP A 858 18.19 -11.69 20.58
CA ASP A 858 16.94 -11.03 20.95
C ASP A 858 15.75 -11.98 20.72
N ILE A 859 15.78 -12.80 19.66
CA ILE A 859 14.80 -13.87 19.41
C ILE A 859 14.78 -14.86 20.57
N LYS A 860 15.95 -15.23 21.09
CA LYS A 860 16.06 -16.13 22.28
C LYS A 860 15.39 -15.53 23.52
N LYS A 861 15.54 -14.20 23.76
CA LYS A 861 14.87 -13.50 24.86
C LYS A 861 13.34 -13.46 24.64
N LEU A 862 12.91 -13.21 23.41
CA LEU A 862 11.50 -13.18 23.04
C LEU A 862 10.81 -14.53 23.28
N LEU A 863 11.44 -15.64 22.88
CA LEU A 863 10.96 -17.00 23.13
C LEU A 863 10.80 -17.31 24.62
N LYS A 864 11.76 -16.89 25.47
CA LYS A 864 11.63 -17.00 26.94
C LYS A 864 10.43 -16.23 27.48
N SER A 865 10.14 -15.05 26.91
CA SER A 865 8.98 -14.24 27.31
C SER A 865 7.67 -14.92 26.92
N PHE A 866 7.62 -15.60 25.76
CA PHE A 866 6.49 -16.42 25.35
C PHE A 866 6.27 -17.59 26.28
N ASP A 867 7.34 -18.31 26.64
CA ASP A 867 7.28 -19.40 27.61
C ASP A 867 6.72 -18.95 28.96
N ALA A 868 7.15 -17.76 29.43
CA ALA A 868 6.64 -17.20 30.68
C ALA A 868 5.12 -16.90 30.60
N LEU A 869 4.62 -16.35 29.48
CA LEU A 869 3.19 -16.10 29.28
C LEU A 869 2.37 -17.41 29.20
N ILE A 870 2.88 -18.43 28.54
CA ILE A 870 2.20 -19.74 28.44
C ILE A 870 2.15 -20.42 29.79
N ALA A 871 3.23 -20.33 30.59
CA ALA A 871 3.26 -20.84 31.96
C ALA A 871 2.19 -20.22 32.88
N LEU A 872 1.72 -19.00 32.55
CA LEU A 872 0.60 -18.35 33.22
C LEU A 872 -0.77 -18.79 32.69
N GLY A 873 -0.85 -19.79 31.79
CA GLY A 873 -2.10 -20.31 31.22
C GLY A 873 -2.63 -19.56 30.01
N ASN A 874 -1.80 -18.77 29.35
CA ASN A 874 -2.15 -18.07 28.12
C ASN A 874 -1.82 -18.91 26.87
N SER A 875 -2.41 -18.53 25.74
CA SER A 875 -2.12 -19.10 24.42
C SER A 875 -1.39 -18.08 23.55
N ILE A 876 -0.43 -18.53 22.77
CA ILE A 876 0.35 -17.66 21.88
C ILE A 876 0.20 -18.15 20.44
N LEU A 877 -0.27 -17.24 19.58
CA LEU A 877 -0.35 -17.43 18.14
C LEU A 877 0.53 -16.38 17.46
N VAL A 878 1.43 -16.82 16.59
CA VAL A 878 2.37 -15.93 15.91
C VAL A 878 2.25 -16.11 14.39
N ILE A 879 2.15 -15.02 13.65
CA ILE A 879 2.34 -15.02 12.19
C ILE A 879 3.82 -14.79 11.96
N GLU A 880 4.53 -15.76 11.37
CA GLU A 880 5.99 -15.68 11.25
C GLU A 880 6.56 -16.45 10.04
N HIS A 881 7.78 -16.02 9.64
CA HIS A 881 8.58 -16.64 8.59
C HIS A 881 9.96 -17.09 9.09
N ASN A 882 10.39 -16.61 10.27
CA ASN A 882 11.69 -16.92 10.84
C ASN A 882 11.79 -18.37 11.26
N MET A 883 12.82 -19.07 10.78
CA MET A 883 13.01 -20.52 11.00
C MET A 883 13.25 -20.88 12.46
N ASP A 884 13.92 -20.00 13.22
CA ASP A 884 14.17 -20.21 14.65
C ASP A 884 12.87 -20.17 15.48
N MET A 885 11.91 -19.30 15.07
CA MET A 885 10.58 -19.27 15.69
C MET A 885 9.78 -20.52 15.33
N ILE A 886 9.79 -20.90 14.04
CA ILE A 886 9.03 -22.06 13.54
C ILE A 886 9.53 -23.36 14.19
N LYS A 887 10.85 -23.57 14.27
CA LYS A 887 11.42 -24.77 14.92
C LYS A 887 11.12 -24.84 16.42
N SER A 888 10.87 -23.71 17.06
CA SER A 888 10.57 -23.62 18.49
C SER A 888 9.08 -23.78 18.83
N ALA A 889 8.18 -23.77 17.82
CA ALA A 889 6.74 -23.83 18.01
C ALA A 889 6.24 -25.22 18.46
N ASP A 890 5.18 -25.27 19.28
CA ASP A 890 4.48 -26.51 19.64
C ASP A 890 3.59 -26.98 18.49
N TRP A 891 3.08 -26.04 17.64
CA TRP A 891 2.21 -26.35 16.51
C TRP A 891 2.47 -25.36 15.37
N VAL A 892 2.48 -25.85 14.14
CA VAL A 892 2.69 -25.04 12.94
C VAL A 892 1.52 -25.22 12.00
N ILE A 893 1.05 -24.10 11.44
CA ILE A 893 0.00 -24.02 10.42
C ILE A 893 0.62 -23.36 9.20
N ASP A 894 0.76 -24.09 8.10
CA ASP A 894 1.36 -23.59 6.86
C ASP A 894 0.27 -23.32 5.80
N ILE A 895 0.19 -22.07 5.34
CA ILE A 895 -0.78 -21.61 4.33
C ILE A 895 -0.07 -21.35 3.01
N GLY A 896 -0.55 -21.97 1.94
CA GLY A 896 0.11 -21.88 0.65
C GLY A 896 -0.67 -22.54 -0.49
N PRO A 897 0.05 -23.23 -1.43
CA PRO A 897 1.53 -23.29 -1.53
C PRO A 897 2.15 -21.97 -2.04
N GLU A 898 1.41 -21.18 -2.84
CA GLU A 898 1.85 -19.92 -3.47
C GLU A 898 1.15 -18.70 -2.87
N GLY A 899 1.53 -17.50 -3.31
CA GLY A 899 0.83 -16.25 -3.01
C GLY A 899 -0.37 -15.99 -3.95
N GLY A 900 -1.23 -15.03 -3.57
CA GLY A 900 -2.35 -14.58 -4.40
C GLY A 900 -3.36 -15.68 -4.73
N ASN A 901 -3.86 -15.69 -5.97
CA ASN A 901 -4.91 -16.62 -6.41
C ASN A 901 -4.50 -18.10 -6.38
N LYS A 902 -3.19 -18.40 -6.46
CA LYS A 902 -2.63 -19.75 -6.40
C LYS A 902 -2.43 -20.25 -4.96
N GLY A 903 -2.57 -19.37 -3.96
CA GLY A 903 -2.46 -19.66 -2.54
C GLY A 903 -3.80 -19.93 -1.87
N GLY A 904 -3.85 -19.70 -0.56
CA GLY A 904 -5.07 -19.76 0.23
C GLY A 904 -5.53 -21.14 0.65
N LYS A 905 -4.69 -22.15 0.51
CA LYS A 905 -4.96 -23.53 0.96
C LYS A 905 -4.22 -23.82 2.27
N LEU A 906 -4.78 -24.68 3.11
CA LEU A 906 -4.04 -25.28 4.21
C LEU A 906 -3.12 -26.35 3.65
N VAL A 907 -1.80 -26.09 3.69
CA VAL A 907 -0.77 -27.03 3.20
C VAL A 907 -0.44 -28.04 4.27
N PHE A 908 -0.32 -27.58 5.52
CA PHE A 908 0.05 -28.42 6.65
C PHE A 908 -0.48 -27.83 7.97
N ALA A 909 -0.81 -28.72 8.91
CA ALA A 909 -1.06 -28.36 10.31
C ALA A 909 -0.56 -29.52 11.19
N GLY A 910 0.42 -29.27 12.06
CA GLY A 910 1.05 -30.32 12.87
C GLY A 910 2.33 -29.87 13.57
N LEU A 911 3.16 -30.81 13.96
CA LEU A 911 4.45 -30.57 14.60
C LEU A 911 5.50 -30.07 13.58
N PRO A 912 6.45 -29.21 13.99
CA PRO A 912 7.55 -28.77 13.10
C PRO A 912 8.33 -29.91 12.47
N GLU A 913 8.53 -31.00 13.23
CA GLU A 913 9.24 -32.19 12.79
C GLU A 913 8.50 -32.98 11.69
N GLU A 914 7.19 -32.86 11.62
CA GLU A 914 6.36 -33.46 10.57
C GLU A 914 6.31 -32.59 9.31
N LEU A 915 6.39 -31.27 9.48
CA LEU A 915 6.36 -30.28 8.38
C LEU A 915 7.47 -30.54 7.37
N ILE A 916 8.67 -30.90 7.80
CA ILE A 916 9.83 -31.17 6.90
C ILE A 916 9.59 -32.33 5.92
N HIS A 917 8.59 -33.15 6.15
CA HIS A 917 8.20 -34.28 5.28
C HIS A 917 7.09 -33.88 4.28
N CYS A 918 6.47 -32.70 4.44
CA CYS A 918 5.46 -32.18 3.52
C CYS A 918 6.11 -31.61 2.24
N LYS A 919 5.95 -32.31 1.13
CA LYS A 919 6.57 -31.92 -0.16
C LYS A 919 6.06 -30.59 -0.72
N ASP A 920 4.80 -30.25 -0.43
CA ASP A 920 4.14 -29.03 -0.95
C ASP A 920 4.45 -27.80 -0.08
N SER A 921 5.13 -27.98 1.06
CA SER A 921 5.51 -26.91 1.96
C SER A 921 6.89 -26.35 1.62
N TYR A 922 6.94 -25.11 1.15
CA TYR A 922 8.22 -24.37 1.05
C TYR A 922 8.84 -24.16 2.42
N THR A 923 8.04 -23.82 3.43
CA THR A 923 8.53 -23.68 4.82
C THR A 923 9.21 -24.94 5.31
N GLY A 924 8.61 -26.13 5.07
CA GLY A 924 9.20 -27.42 5.44
C GLY A 924 10.55 -27.68 4.76
N GLN A 925 10.71 -27.29 3.50
CA GLN A 925 11.96 -27.44 2.76
C GLN A 925 13.11 -26.64 3.42
N PHE A 926 12.86 -25.38 3.81
CA PHE A 926 13.86 -24.53 4.49
C PHE A 926 14.08 -24.98 5.94
N LEU A 927 13.03 -25.35 6.66
CA LEU A 927 13.10 -25.78 8.05
C LEU A 927 13.98 -27.02 8.24
N LYS A 928 14.06 -27.89 7.24
CA LYS A 928 14.85 -29.13 7.27
C LYS A 928 16.34 -28.89 7.60
N ALA A 929 16.90 -27.77 7.18
CA ALA A 929 18.29 -27.42 7.49
C ALA A 929 18.48 -27.01 8.97
N HIS A 930 17.43 -26.45 9.59
CA HIS A 930 17.44 -25.92 10.97
C HIS A 930 17.02 -26.95 12.04
N LEU A 931 16.45 -28.08 11.63
CA LEU A 931 16.08 -29.20 12.52
C LEU A 931 17.07 -30.37 12.46
N LYS A 932 18.11 -30.31 11.62
CA LYS A 932 19.20 -31.28 11.67
C LYS A 932 20.13 -30.92 12.85
N ASP A 933 20.32 -31.87 13.77
CA ASP A 933 21.29 -31.82 14.88
C ASP A 933 22.72 -31.62 14.39
#